data_aec8def15d30fad9eafa7ebb96c69ec3
#
_entry.id   aec8def15d30fad9eafa7ebb96c69ec3
#
_cell.length_a   1.000
_cell.length_b   1.000
_cell.length_c   1.000
_cell.angle_alpha   90.00
_cell.angle_beta   90.00
_cell.angle_gamma   90.00
#
_symmetry.space_group_name_H-M   'P 1'
#
loop_
_entity.id
_entity.type
_entity.pdbx_description
1 polymer ?
#
loop_
_entity_poly.entity_id
_entity_poly.type
_entity_poly.pdbx_seq_one_letter_code
_entity_poly.pdbx_strand_id
1 'polypeptide(L)'
;MKKTFVAMMLVMMAVAAMAKAPDLTGTVIDEKGEPMPFVNVVMLSLPDSAFVQGAMTDEMGHFQISTPDSEGLLKVSSVGYETMYLNASTVGGQPIQMKEASLILGEVVVKSQLPKTRVKGEAMRTTVEGTVLEKAGTVADALARVPSLEADRDGAVKVLGRGDAEVYINGRKVQDVSELSRLRSDQIQHIDVIQNPGARYAASTRAVVRIQLKKAQGDGLSFQDNVMALYQYGHTINNNLDVNYRTGGIDITASLWCGRYGHGKMQQKNHLTYYVGPDYVESVTTQDGCNIWKGWSPQLQVNYMVNEHHSLGAFYKYDRHPGADFRDRFFTDNYENGVHTDHSVSDVTQGDRFRKHIFNAYYNGKVGSLGIDLNVDGLFDDTSTPGSTAEVTTIEDVTIHRSIESNTNSRNNFWATKLILNYPVWQGNLAVGGEYTHNLRTDAYSFSATASVPVKATDTEINESSTAAFVEFGRRFGVVFTQVGLRYEHLTNDYFNFGEREDEVCRDYGDWFPSATITAPVGKVQLSLSYRRDIQRPPYSSLTSSTVYINRYTFQSGNPYLKPTYTHSLVLNAAYQWVNLMLNYGRVKNSTTVSTEPFPGSEDPLVSLVRPINSAEDYNQLNINASMRPVFGCWHPTWSVFTVFQNYKTPSIDGSILTLNHPLLQLMWNNDIVLPCDWRLNLSMEWESKGDFNNFRISRSRFYTGLGVQHDVDLRRMGSLTVDLRCYDIFNTAKVQATIFGLRELTTANPTRRTFALYLTWKFNAATSKYRGTGAGAGQKARM
;
A
#
# COMPACT_ATOMS: atom_id res chain seq x y z
N MET A 1 34.67 3.77 4.64
CA MET A 1 33.63 2.74 4.79
C MET A 1 34.14 1.30 4.75
N LYS A 2 35.11 0.89 3.91
CA LYS A 2 35.65 -0.50 3.94
C LYS A 2 36.43 -0.88 5.22
N LYS A 3 37.07 0.10 5.88
CA LYS A 3 37.85 -0.16 7.11
C LYS A 3 37.01 -0.29 8.40
N THR A 4 35.83 0.32 8.43
CA THR A 4 34.89 0.25 9.56
C THR A 4 34.10 -1.06 9.59
N PHE A 5 33.81 -1.61 8.40
CA PHE A 5 33.10 -2.89 8.28
C PHE A 5 33.99 -4.09 8.68
N VAL A 6 35.29 -4.01 8.36
CA VAL A 6 36.27 -5.04 8.77
C VAL A 6 36.56 -4.99 10.27
N ALA A 7 36.55 -3.79 10.88
CA ALA A 7 36.70 -3.63 12.33
C ALA A 7 35.50 -4.19 13.11
N MET A 8 34.31 -4.03 12.59
CA MET A 8 33.05 -4.56 13.18
C MET A 8 32.98 -6.09 13.05
N MET A 9 33.52 -6.65 11.96
CA MET A 9 33.60 -8.10 11.75
C MET A 9 34.69 -8.73 12.64
N LEU A 10 35.78 -8.03 12.89
CA LEU A 10 36.84 -8.49 13.80
C LEU A 10 36.46 -8.43 15.29
N VAL A 11 35.61 -7.46 15.66
CA VAL A 11 35.04 -7.39 17.03
C VAL A 11 34.03 -8.53 17.26
N MET A 12 33.28 -8.95 16.24
CA MET A 12 32.41 -10.13 16.32
C MET A 12 33.18 -11.45 16.42
N MET A 13 34.38 -11.53 15.85
CA MET A 13 35.22 -12.72 15.97
C MET A 13 36.03 -12.82 17.30
N ALA A 14 36.24 -11.69 17.98
CA ALA A 14 37.01 -11.68 19.26
C ALA A 14 36.16 -12.03 20.48
N VAL A 15 34.83 -12.10 20.37
CA VAL A 15 33.93 -12.55 21.47
C VAL A 15 33.78 -14.08 21.52
N ALA A 16 34.31 -14.81 20.54
CA ALA A 16 34.15 -16.27 20.42
C ALA A 16 35.23 -17.12 21.17
N ALA A 17 36.07 -16.51 21.98
CA ALA A 17 37.15 -17.23 22.69
C ALA A 17 37.08 -17.02 24.20
N MET A 18 35.98 -17.50 24.84
CA MET A 18 35.95 -17.67 26.30
C MET A 18 35.41 -19.04 26.69
N ALA A 19 36.23 -19.72 27.52
CA ALA A 19 36.04 -20.92 28.31
C ALA A 19 34.82 -21.82 28.00
N LYS A 20 35.09 -23.04 27.55
CA LYS A 20 34.13 -24.11 27.33
C LYS A 20 33.46 -24.51 28.65
N ALA A 21 32.23 -24.06 28.86
CA ALA A 21 31.32 -24.56 29.89
C ALA A 21 30.88 -25.98 29.53
N PRO A 22 30.45 -26.82 30.48
CA PRO A 22 29.94 -28.16 30.18
C PRO A 22 28.70 -28.05 29.29
N ASP A 23 28.68 -28.87 28.22
CA ASP A 23 27.60 -28.84 27.22
C ASP A 23 26.46 -29.76 27.69
N LEU A 24 25.25 -29.23 27.79
CA LEU A 24 24.02 -30.01 27.93
C LEU A 24 23.56 -30.43 26.53
N THR A 25 23.53 -31.73 26.27
CA THR A 25 23.10 -32.27 24.98
C THR A 25 21.84 -33.15 25.13
N GLY A 26 20.99 -33.17 24.14
CA GLY A 26 19.80 -34.01 24.13
C GLY A 26 19.24 -34.18 22.74
N THR A 27 18.22 -35.02 22.62
CA THR A 27 17.48 -35.27 21.36
C THR A 27 16.01 -34.99 21.58
N VAL A 28 15.34 -34.35 20.64
CA VAL A 28 13.90 -34.12 20.66
C VAL A 28 13.26 -34.97 19.59
N ILE A 29 12.19 -35.69 19.96
CA ILE A 29 11.41 -36.58 19.08
C ILE A 29 9.94 -36.26 19.19
N ASP A 30 9.16 -36.64 18.17
CA ASP A 30 7.70 -36.57 18.17
C ASP A 30 7.04 -37.76 18.89
N GLU A 31 5.71 -37.83 18.93
CA GLU A 31 4.95 -38.95 19.54
C GLU A 31 5.20 -40.29 18.85
N LYS A 32 5.65 -40.28 17.60
CA LYS A 32 5.95 -41.49 16.82
C LYS A 32 7.39 -41.95 16.95
N GLY A 33 8.22 -41.20 17.73
CA GLY A 33 9.60 -41.47 17.95
C GLY A 33 10.55 -40.96 16.84
N GLU A 34 10.06 -40.10 15.94
CA GLU A 34 10.86 -39.55 14.87
C GLU A 34 11.56 -38.24 15.30
N PRO A 35 12.83 -38.02 14.88
CA PRO A 35 13.58 -36.81 15.24
C PRO A 35 12.83 -35.51 14.80
N MET A 36 12.83 -34.51 15.67
CA MET A 36 12.21 -33.22 15.41
C MET A 36 13.29 -32.15 15.14
N PRO A 37 13.47 -31.71 13.89
CA PRO A 37 14.37 -30.61 13.57
C PRO A 37 13.77 -29.25 13.95
N PHE A 38 14.66 -28.26 14.20
CA PHE A 38 14.30 -26.86 14.44
C PHE A 38 13.40 -26.61 15.65
N VAL A 39 13.42 -27.48 16.66
CA VAL A 39 12.79 -27.28 17.95
C VAL A 39 13.60 -26.28 18.77
N ASN A 40 12.95 -25.30 19.35
CA ASN A 40 13.60 -24.31 20.19
C ASN A 40 13.77 -24.86 21.62
N VAL A 41 14.99 -24.94 22.08
CA VAL A 41 15.37 -25.42 23.41
C VAL A 41 16.05 -24.30 24.15
N VAL A 42 15.43 -23.82 25.23
CA VAL A 42 15.87 -22.64 26.00
C VAL A 42 16.12 -23.02 27.45
N MET A 43 17.29 -22.66 27.95
CA MET A 43 17.63 -22.77 29.36
C MET A 43 17.16 -21.51 30.10
N LEU A 44 16.42 -21.70 31.18
CA LEU A 44 15.95 -20.67 32.08
C LEU A 44 16.53 -20.85 33.46
N SER A 45 16.92 -19.75 34.13
CA SER A 45 17.39 -19.77 35.52
C SER A 45 16.26 -20.04 36.51
N LEU A 46 16.54 -20.56 37.65
CA LEU A 46 15.63 -20.68 38.78
C LEU A 46 16.06 -19.71 39.91
N PRO A 47 15.11 -19.05 40.63
CA PRO A 47 13.66 -19.22 40.59
C PRO A 47 12.93 -18.22 39.63
N ASP A 48 13.63 -17.30 38.99
CA ASP A 48 13.09 -16.16 38.26
C ASP A 48 12.71 -16.46 36.78
N SER A 49 13.04 -17.66 36.29
CA SER A 49 12.81 -18.08 34.89
C SER A 49 13.42 -17.12 33.87
N ALA A 50 14.53 -16.45 34.22
CA ALA A 50 15.22 -15.58 33.26
C ALA A 50 15.96 -16.42 32.20
N PHE A 51 16.07 -15.87 31.00
CA PHE A 51 16.76 -16.52 29.87
C PHE A 51 18.27 -16.63 30.18
N VAL A 52 18.81 -17.84 30.08
CA VAL A 52 20.24 -18.11 30.21
C VAL A 52 20.88 -18.31 28.85
N GLN A 53 20.41 -19.30 28.08
CA GLN A 53 20.91 -19.63 26.75
C GLN A 53 19.87 -20.46 25.98
N GLY A 54 19.94 -20.49 24.63
CA GLY A 54 19.09 -21.32 23.80
C GLY A 54 19.82 -21.94 22.63
N ALA A 55 19.31 -23.09 22.16
CA ALA A 55 19.74 -23.78 20.96
C ALA A 55 18.53 -24.26 20.16
N MET A 56 18.72 -24.55 18.88
CA MET A 56 17.75 -25.26 18.04
C MET A 56 18.26 -26.67 17.76
N THR A 57 17.33 -27.61 17.61
CA THR A 57 17.66 -28.96 17.19
C THR A 57 18.09 -29.00 15.72
N ASP A 58 19.08 -29.83 15.40
CA ASP A 58 19.53 -30.14 14.05
C ASP A 58 18.52 -31.05 13.28
N GLU A 59 18.88 -31.46 12.07
CA GLU A 59 18.04 -32.35 11.22
C GLU A 59 17.79 -33.72 11.87
N MET A 60 18.62 -34.14 12.84
CA MET A 60 18.49 -35.40 13.59
C MET A 60 17.82 -35.18 14.95
N GLY A 61 17.31 -33.99 15.23
CA GLY A 61 16.67 -33.62 16.48
C GLY A 61 17.64 -33.38 17.64
N HIS A 62 18.96 -33.31 17.42
CA HIS A 62 19.93 -33.09 18.48
C HIS A 62 20.09 -31.60 18.78
N PHE A 63 20.24 -31.26 20.06
CA PHE A 63 20.60 -29.92 20.49
C PHE A 63 21.82 -29.95 21.46
N GLN A 64 22.51 -28.81 21.52
CA GLN A 64 23.66 -28.61 22.43
C GLN A 64 23.57 -27.19 22.99
N ILE A 65 23.56 -27.08 24.33
CA ILE A 65 23.57 -25.83 25.08
C ILE A 65 24.77 -25.82 26.02
N SER A 66 25.64 -24.82 25.87
CA SER A 66 26.79 -24.64 26.75
C SER A 66 26.34 -23.83 27.97
N THR A 67 26.27 -24.44 29.12
CA THR A 67 25.83 -23.79 30.37
C THR A 67 26.80 -23.97 31.51
N PRO A 68 27.10 -22.92 32.29
CA PRO A 68 27.97 -23.03 33.47
C PRO A 68 27.34 -23.76 34.65
N ASP A 69 25.98 -23.83 34.71
CA ASP A 69 25.25 -24.45 35.82
C ASP A 69 24.26 -25.51 35.31
N SER A 70 24.29 -26.69 35.91
CA SER A 70 23.37 -27.79 35.63
C SER A 70 22.01 -27.63 36.32
N GLU A 71 21.79 -26.60 37.10
CA GLU A 71 20.51 -26.29 37.80
C GLU A 71 19.74 -25.21 37.04
N GLY A 72 18.79 -25.62 36.21
CA GLY A 72 17.94 -24.74 35.46
C GLY A 72 16.72 -25.46 34.89
N LEU A 73 15.77 -24.69 34.37
CA LEU A 73 14.57 -25.19 33.70
C LEU A 73 14.79 -25.15 32.20
N LEU A 74 14.66 -26.29 31.53
CA LEU A 74 14.73 -26.38 30.08
C LEU A 74 13.30 -26.21 29.49
N LYS A 75 13.07 -25.16 28.75
CA LYS A 75 11.87 -24.94 27.99
C LYS A 75 12.06 -25.47 26.57
N VAL A 76 11.29 -26.48 26.17
CA VAL A 76 11.30 -27.07 24.83
C VAL A 76 10.00 -26.69 24.14
N SER A 77 10.08 -26.03 23.01
CA SER A 77 8.89 -25.52 22.29
C SER A 77 9.06 -25.63 20.78
N SER A 78 7.97 -26.05 20.12
CA SER A 78 7.84 -26.06 18.67
C SER A 78 6.40 -25.70 18.30
N VAL A 79 6.19 -25.13 17.12
CA VAL A 79 4.85 -24.76 16.65
C VAL A 79 4.07 -26.05 16.34
N GLY A 80 2.85 -26.15 16.88
CA GLY A 80 2.03 -27.34 16.75
C GLY A 80 2.22 -28.41 17.83
N TYR A 81 3.12 -28.17 18.79
CA TYR A 81 3.40 -29.07 19.91
C TYR A 81 3.20 -28.38 21.26
N GLU A 82 2.86 -29.12 22.30
CA GLU A 82 2.77 -28.60 23.66
C GLU A 82 4.15 -28.16 24.17
N THR A 83 4.23 -26.93 24.70
CA THR A 83 5.47 -26.45 25.32
C THR A 83 5.78 -27.24 26.58
N MET A 84 6.94 -27.87 26.64
CA MET A 84 7.40 -28.65 27.77
C MET A 84 8.40 -27.85 28.63
N TYR A 85 8.33 -28.05 29.94
CA TYR A 85 9.29 -27.55 30.90
C TYR A 85 9.90 -28.72 31.65
N LEU A 86 11.21 -28.90 31.54
CA LEU A 86 11.97 -30.00 32.10
C LEU A 86 13.08 -29.49 32.99
N ASN A 87 13.39 -30.18 34.05
CA ASN A 87 14.60 -29.86 34.82
C ASN A 87 15.86 -30.21 34.03
N ALA A 88 16.78 -29.27 33.84
CA ALA A 88 17.99 -29.50 33.06
C ALA A 88 18.84 -30.71 33.57
N SER A 89 18.81 -30.96 34.90
CA SER A 89 19.44 -32.09 35.52
C SER A 89 18.83 -33.47 35.15
N THR A 90 17.62 -33.49 34.63
CA THR A 90 16.93 -34.72 34.19
C THR A 90 17.13 -35.01 32.72
N VAL A 91 17.71 -34.12 31.95
CA VAL A 91 17.95 -34.25 30.52
C VAL A 91 19.34 -34.84 30.31
N GLY A 92 19.43 -36.15 30.30
CA GLY A 92 20.67 -36.90 30.06
C GLY A 92 20.32 -38.35 29.78
N GLY A 93 20.31 -38.77 28.50
CA GLY A 93 20.23 -40.16 28.09
C GLY A 93 18.87 -40.66 27.58
N GLN A 94 17.77 -39.92 27.69
CA GLN A 94 16.51 -40.26 27.02
C GLN A 94 16.06 -39.10 26.12
N PRO A 95 15.50 -39.40 24.93
CA PRO A 95 14.98 -38.39 24.05
C PRO A 95 13.78 -37.67 24.70
N ILE A 96 13.68 -36.36 24.48
CA ILE A 96 12.56 -35.54 24.90
C ILE A 96 11.43 -35.72 23.88
N GLN A 97 10.36 -36.37 24.28
CA GLN A 97 9.22 -36.63 23.43
C GLN A 97 8.21 -35.47 23.54
N MET A 98 8.02 -34.71 22.45
CA MET A 98 7.01 -33.66 22.38
C MET A 98 5.67 -34.25 21.98
N LYS A 99 4.60 -33.78 22.64
CA LYS A 99 3.23 -34.10 22.29
C LYS A 99 2.70 -33.08 21.32
N GLU A 100 2.04 -33.56 20.25
CA GLU A 100 1.28 -32.66 19.40
C GLU A 100 0.28 -31.92 20.28
N ALA A 101 0.26 -30.59 20.19
CA ALA A 101 -0.81 -29.81 20.79
C ALA A 101 -2.10 -30.27 20.10
N SER A 102 -2.84 -31.17 20.74
CA SER A 102 -4.10 -31.63 20.23
C SER A 102 -5.07 -30.46 20.24
N LEU A 103 -5.01 -29.60 19.26
CA LEU A 103 -6.21 -29.08 18.66
C LEU A 103 -6.95 -30.35 18.16
N ILE A 104 -7.85 -30.87 18.99
CA ILE A 104 -8.91 -31.73 18.52
C ILE A 104 -9.58 -30.92 17.41
N LEU A 105 -9.12 -31.10 16.18
CA LEU A 105 -9.95 -30.98 15.00
C LEU A 105 -10.95 -32.14 15.09
N GLY A 106 -11.88 -32.01 16.06
CA GLY A 106 -13.16 -32.63 15.90
C GLY A 106 -13.54 -32.23 14.50
N GLU A 107 -14.06 -33.16 13.73
CA GLU A 107 -14.73 -32.92 12.44
C GLU A 107 -15.67 -31.74 12.64
N VAL A 108 -15.12 -30.53 12.57
CA VAL A 108 -15.87 -29.32 12.48
C VAL A 108 -16.37 -29.39 11.04
N VAL A 109 -17.57 -29.94 10.89
CA VAL A 109 -18.47 -29.49 9.85
C VAL A 109 -18.49 -27.98 10.04
N VAL A 110 -17.55 -27.28 9.37
CA VAL A 110 -17.49 -25.85 9.34
C VAL A 110 -18.77 -25.42 8.66
N LYS A 111 -19.82 -25.24 9.46
CA LYS A 111 -20.92 -24.37 9.07
C LYS A 111 -20.25 -22.99 8.94
N SER A 112 -19.72 -22.77 7.77
CA SER A 112 -19.07 -21.54 7.36
C SER A 112 -19.96 -20.37 7.79
N GLN A 113 -19.54 -19.67 8.86
CA GLN A 113 -20.35 -18.58 9.39
C GLN A 113 -20.28 -17.41 8.42
N LEU A 114 -21.41 -16.74 8.25
CA LEU A 114 -21.50 -15.48 7.51
C LEU A 114 -20.49 -14.47 8.07
N PRO A 115 -19.69 -13.82 7.23
CA PRO A 115 -18.88 -12.69 7.65
C PRO A 115 -19.80 -11.63 8.26
N LYS A 116 -19.67 -11.40 9.56
CA LYS A 116 -20.46 -10.37 10.26
C LYS A 116 -19.71 -9.05 10.19
N THR A 117 -20.29 -8.07 9.52
CA THR A 117 -19.82 -6.68 9.61
C THR A 117 -20.62 -5.96 10.68
N ARG A 118 -19.91 -5.35 11.63
CA ARG A 118 -20.49 -4.59 12.75
C ARG A 118 -19.75 -3.28 12.91
N VAL A 119 -20.45 -2.26 13.34
CA VAL A 119 -19.81 -1.01 13.74
C VAL A 119 -19.21 -1.18 15.13
N LYS A 120 -17.90 -0.93 15.28
CA LYS A 120 -17.17 -0.99 16.55
C LYS A 120 -16.38 0.30 16.76
N GLY A 121 -16.87 1.21 17.60
CA GLY A 121 -16.28 2.54 17.75
C GLY A 121 -16.40 3.33 16.45
N GLU A 122 -15.28 3.84 15.96
CA GLU A 122 -15.16 4.56 14.68
C GLU A 122 -15.10 3.64 13.44
N ALA A 123 -14.95 2.32 13.64
CA ALA A 123 -14.66 1.37 12.57
C ALA A 123 -15.84 0.47 12.21
N MET A 124 -15.94 0.13 10.94
CA MET A 124 -16.71 -1.01 10.45
C MET A 124 -15.84 -2.27 10.49
N ARG A 125 -16.13 -3.16 11.45
CA ARG A 125 -15.40 -4.41 11.64
C ARG A 125 -16.04 -5.56 10.87
N THR A 126 -15.28 -6.19 9.98
CA THR A 126 -15.66 -7.43 9.31
C THR A 126 -14.86 -8.60 9.91
N THR A 127 -15.55 -9.60 10.46
CA THR A 127 -14.92 -10.81 10.98
C THR A 127 -14.49 -11.70 9.81
N VAL A 128 -13.24 -12.18 9.84
CA VAL A 128 -12.65 -13.08 8.83
C VAL A 128 -12.53 -14.50 9.39
N GLU A 129 -12.00 -14.63 10.60
CA GLU A 129 -11.80 -15.90 11.30
C GLU A 129 -13.14 -16.69 11.46
N GLY A 130 -13.13 -17.98 11.12
CA GLY A 130 -14.31 -18.83 11.15
C GLY A 130 -15.37 -18.54 10.08
N THR A 131 -15.05 -17.66 9.09
CA THR A 131 -15.97 -17.30 8.01
C THR A 131 -15.41 -17.71 6.64
N VAL A 132 -16.23 -17.57 5.60
CA VAL A 132 -15.80 -17.82 4.21
C VAL A 132 -14.64 -16.92 3.77
N LEU A 133 -14.49 -15.75 4.37
CA LEU A 133 -13.37 -14.83 4.06
C LEU A 133 -12.03 -15.40 4.48
N GLU A 134 -11.98 -16.26 5.49
CA GLU A 134 -10.76 -16.96 5.91
C GLU A 134 -10.16 -17.79 4.77
N LYS A 135 -11.02 -18.28 3.90
CA LYS A 135 -10.66 -19.10 2.75
C LYS A 135 -10.60 -18.30 1.43
N ALA A 136 -10.58 -16.98 1.46
CA ALA A 136 -10.56 -16.16 0.25
C ALA A 136 -9.26 -16.28 -0.57
N GLY A 137 -8.19 -16.76 0.02
CA GLY A 137 -6.88 -16.93 -0.60
C GLY A 137 -5.90 -15.83 -0.19
N THR A 138 -5.71 -14.80 -1.02
CA THR A 138 -4.84 -13.67 -0.69
C THR A 138 -5.53 -12.66 0.22
N VAL A 139 -4.75 -11.79 0.86
CA VAL A 139 -5.32 -10.65 1.60
C VAL A 139 -6.08 -9.71 0.67
N ALA A 140 -5.58 -9.47 -0.54
CA ALA A 140 -6.27 -8.63 -1.54
C ALA A 140 -7.66 -9.19 -1.85
N ASP A 141 -7.79 -10.51 -2.00
CA ASP A 141 -9.09 -11.16 -2.21
C ASP A 141 -10.03 -11.02 -1.00
N ALA A 142 -9.50 -11.13 0.21
CA ALA A 142 -10.29 -10.90 1.41
C ALA A 142 -10.74 -9.44 1.50
N LEU A 143 -9.84 -8.48 1.24
CA LEU A 143 -10.13 -7.06 1.26
C LEU A 143 -11.16 -6.65 0.20
N ALA A 144 -11.04 -7.16 -1.03
CA ALA A 144 -12.01 -6.90 -2.11
C ALA A 144 -13.44 -7.38 -1.76
N ARG A 145 -13.57 -8.26 -0.76
CA ARG A 145 -14.84 -8.74 -0.25
C ARG A 145 -15.29 -8.03 1.03
N VAL A 146 -14.49 -7.10 1.58
CA VAL A 146 -14.89 -6.26 2.71
C VAL A 146 -15.76 -5.11 2.20
N PRO A 147 -16.85 -4.70 2.88
CA PRO A 147 -17.68 -3.59 2.46
C PRO A 147 -16.87 -2.33 2.22
N SER A 148 -17.19 -1.63 1.14
CA SER A 148 -16.58 -0.35 0.76
C SER A 148 -15.09 -0.40 0.44
N LEU A 149 -14.49 -1.60 0.31
CA LEU A 149 -13.09 -1.73 -0.09
C LEU A 149 -12.97 -2.19 -1.55
N GLU A 150 -11.97 -1.64 -2.21
CA GLU A 150 -11.37 -2.12 -3.43
C GLU A 150 -9.90 -2.43 -3.14
N ALA A 151 -9.42 -3.58 -3.54
CA ALA A 151 -8.03 -3.96 -3.42
C ALA A 151 -7.54 -4.41 -4.79
N ASP A 152 -6.45 -3.80 -5.24
CA ASP A 152 -5.83 -4.20 -6.49
C ASP A 152 -4.85 -5.37 -6.29
N ARG A 153 -4.30 -5.85 -7.40
CA ARG A 153 -3.39 -6.99 -7.41
C ARG A 153 -2.03 -6.71 -6.78
N ASP A 154 -1.63 -5.44 -6.80
CA ASP A 154 -0.34 -4.99 -6.29
C ASP A 154 -0.41 -4.67 -4.79
N GLY A 155 -1.60 -4.82 -4.20
CA GLY A 155 -1.85 -4.64 -2.77
C GLY A 155 -2.30 -3.22 -2.39
N ALA A 156 -2.52 -2.32 -3.37
CA ALA A 156 -3.12 -1.03 -3.05
C ALA A 156 -4.58 -1.20 -2.60
N VAL A 157 -4.93 -0.55 -1.51
CA VAL A 157 -6.26 -0.64 -0.89
C VAL A 157 -6.92 0.72 -0.93
N LYS A 158 -8.12 0.75 -1.51
CA LYS A 158 -8.95 1.96 -1.59
C LYS A 158 -10.25 1.76 -0.83
N VAL A 159 -10.72 2.82 -0.21
CA VAL A 159 -12.09 2.89 0.30
C VAL A 159 -12.92 3.60 -0.74
N LEU A 160 -13.93 2.92 -1.28
CA LEU A 160 -14.82 3.44 -2.32
C LEU A 160 -15.43 4.77 -1.88
N GLY A 161 -15.29 5.80 -2.71
CA GLY A 161 -15.73 7.17 -2.39
C GLY A 161 -14.84 7.96 -1.43
N ARG A 162 -13.72 7.37 -0.94
CA ARG A 162 -12.72 8.06 -0.11
C ARG A 162 -11.33 8.08 -0.74
N GLY A 163 -11.01 7.12 -1.60
CA GLY A 163 -9.70 6.97 -2.22
C GLY A 163 -8.76 6.07 -1.41
N ASP A 164 -7.45 6.28 -1.57
CA ASP A 164 -6.42 5.42 -0.99
C ASP A 164 -6.51 5.37 0.54
N ALA A 165 -6.37 4.17 1.10
CA ALA A 165 -6.41 3.92 2.53
C ALA A 165 -5.01 3.67 3.09
N GLU A 166 -4.75 4.21 4.28
CA GLU A 166 -3.60 3.76 5.06
C GLU A 166 -3.90 2.39 5.69
N VAL A 167 -3.04 1.42 5.44
CA VAL A 167 -3.23 0.06 5.96
C VAL A 167 -2.36 -0.17 7.19
N TYR A 168 -2.95 -0.78 8.21
CA TYR A 168 -2.27 -1.18 9.44
C TYR A 168 -2.45 -2.66 9.68
N ILE A 169 -1.37 -3.38 10.01
CA ILE A 169 -1.38 -4.80 10.37
C ILE A 169 -1.01 -4.90 11.86
N ASN A 170 -1.88 -5.45 12.69
CA ASN A 170 -1.69 -5.54 14.16
C ASN A 170 -1.34 -4.19 14.82
N GLY A 171 -1.87 -3.08 14.29
CA GLY A 171 -1.59 -1.72 14.75
C GLY A 171 -0.37 -1.06 14.11
N ARG A 172 0.50 -1.79 13.43
CA ARG A 172 1.66 -1.27 12.69
C ARG A 172 1.23 -0.76 11.32
N LYS A 173 1.65 0.45 10.95
CA LYS A 173 1.44 0.97 9.59
C LYS A 173 2.24 0.15 8.57
N VAL A 174 1.59 -0.24 7.49
CA VAL A 174 2.23 -0.83 6.30
C VAL A 174 3.05 0.24 5.60
N GLN A 175 4.33 -0.01 5.44
CA GLN A 175 5.25 0.94 4.79
C GLN A 175 5.32 0.74 3.27
N ASP A 176 4.96 -0.45 2.81
CA ASP A 176 4.94 -0.84 1.41
C ASP A 176 3.77 -1.79 1.15
N VAL A 177 3.00 -1.52 0.12
CA VAL A 177 1.84 -2.34 -0.27
C VAL A 177 2.21 -3.80 -0.56
N SER A 178 3.44 -4.07 -0.98
CA SER A 178 3.94 -5.44 -1.15
C SER A 178 3.88 -6.28 0.13
N GLU A 179 3.84 -5.65 1.32
CA GLU A 179 3.62 -6.36 2.58
C GLU A 179 2.25 -7.05 2.63
N LEU A 180 1.24 -6.49 1.95
CA LEU A 180 -0.09 -7.09 1.89
C LEU A 180 -0.11 -8.33 1.00
N SER A 181 0.68 -8.36 -0.06
CA SER A 181 0.78 -9.52 -0.93
C SER A 181 1.37 -10.76 -0.23
N ARG A 182 2.07 -10.54 0.89
CA ARG A 182 2.66 -11.60 1.74
C ARG A 182 1.65 -12.28 2.64
N LEU A 183 0.52 -11.62 2.93
CA LEU A 183 -0.47 -12.13 3.86
C LEU A 183 -1.54 -12.94 3.12
N ARG A 184 -2.06 -13.92 3.83
CA ARG A 184 -3.21 -14.71 3.39
C ARG A 184 -4.43 -14.46 4.27
N SER A 185 -5.59 -14.68 3.69
CA SER A 185 -6.86 -14.49 4.38
C SER A 185 -7.02 -15.40 5.62
N ASP A 186 -6.43 -16.59 5.61
CA ASP A 186 -6.45 -17.54 6.73
C ASP A 186 -5.67 -17.06 7.98
N GLN A 187 -4.78 -16.08 7.81
CA GLN A 187 -4.03 -15.44 8.91
C GLN A 187 -4.82 -14.31 9.58
N ILE A 188 -5.93 -13.86 8.98
CA ILE A 188 -6.67 -12.67 9.44
C ILE A 188 -7.73 -13.08 10.46
N GLN A 189 -7.79 -12.35 11.58
CA GLN A 189 -8.88 -12.45 12.56
C GLN A 189 -10.06 -11.58 12.16
N HIS A 190 -9.81 -10.30 11.91
CA HIS A 190 -10.81 -9.33 11.44
C HIS A 190 -10.18 -8.15 10.72
N ILE A 191 -11.00 -7.44 9.95
CA ILE A 191 -10.63 -6.22 9.22
C ILE A 191 -11.52 -5.08 9.70
N ASP A 192 -10.92 -3.97 10.10
CA ASP A 192 -11.59 -2.74 10.50
C ASP A 192 -11.40 -1.68 9.41
N VAL A 193 -12.50 -1.12 8.91
CA VAL A 193 -12.50 -0.03 7.93
C VAL A 193 -12.95 1.25 8.62
N ILE A 194 -12.11 2.27 8.62
CA ILE A 194 -12.36 3.59 9.18
C ILE A 194 -12.38 4.59 8.03
N GLN A 195 -13.56 5.07 7.70
CA GLN A 195 -13.77 5.93 6.54
C GLN A 195 -13.50 7.41 6.82
N ASN A 196 -13.71 7.84 8.07
CA ASN A 196 -13.34 9.15 8.58
C ASN A 196 -12.46 8.97 9.81
N PRO A 197 -11.13 8.82 9.64
CA PRO A 197 -10.22 8.60 10.76
C PRO A 197 -10.19 9.80 11.71
N GLY A 198 -10.05 9.56 13.03
CA GLY A 198 -9.99 10.59 14.04
C GLY A 198 -8.73 11.47 13.97
N ALA A 199 -8.61 12.43 14.92
CA ALA A 199 -7.56 13.46 14.93
C ALA A 199 -6.13 12.91 15.14
N ARG A 200 -5.99 11.69 15.66
CA ARG A 200 -4.68 10.99 15.81
C ARG A 200 -4.01 10.63 14.50
N TYR A 201 -4.75 10.59 13.39
CA TYR A 201 -4.24 10.37 12.05
C TYR A 201 -3.91 11.71 11.39
N ALA A 202 -2.99 11.70 10.42
CA ALA A 202 -2.67 12.89 9.65
C ALA A 202 -3.93 13.46 8.98
N ALA A 203 -4.00 14.77 8.82
CA ALA A 203 -5.16 15.41 8.18
C ALA A 203 -5.33 14.96 6.71
N SER A 204 -4.26 14.50 6.06
CA SER A 204 -4.26 13.92 4.71
C SER A 204 -4.73 12.46 4.63
N THR A 205 -4.84 11.74 5.77
CA THR A 205 -5.30 10.35 5.79
C THR A 205 -6.80 10.30 5.56
N ARG A 206 -7.23 9.87 4.37
CA ARG A 206 -8.65 9.84 3.97
C ARG A 206 -9.42 8.66 4.52
N ALA A 207 -8.76 7.53 4.65
CA ALA A 207 -9.33 6.31 5.21
C ALA A 207 -8.24 5.45 5.84
N VAL A 208 -8.64 4.57 6.75
CA VAL A 208 -7.73 3.62 7.41
C VAL A 208 -8.33 2.21 7.35
N VAL A 209 -7.51 1.24 7.00
CA VAL A 209 -7.84 -0.19 7.08
C VAL A 209 -6.91 -0.84 8.10
N ARG A 210 -7.48 -1.40 9.16
CA ARG A 210 -6.72 -2.16 10.17
C ARG A 210 -6.97 -3.64 9.99
N ILE A 211 -5.93 -4.39 9.71
CA ILE A 211 -5.94 -5.85 9.58
C ILE A 211 -5.41 -6.41 10.90
N GLN A 212 -6.28 -7.09 11.64
CA GLN A 212 -5.87 -7.81 12.83
C GLN A 212 -5.61 -9.27 12.47
N LEU A 213 -4.37 -9.72 12.67
CA LEU A 213 -3.99 -11.10 12.45
C LEU A 213 -4.29 -11.96 13.69
N LYS A 214 -4.47 -13.25 13.46
CA LYS A 214 -4.57 -14.25 14.53
C LYS A 214 -3.30 -14.24 15.37
N LYS A 215 -3.40 -14.59 16.64
CA LYS A 215 -2.22 -14.69 17.49
C LYS A 215 -1.33 -15.82 16.99
N ALA A 216 -0.06 -15.51 16.77
CA ALA A 216 0.93 -16.51 16.45
C ALA A 216 1.12 -17.46 17.66
N GLN A 217 1.17 -18.75 17.39
CA GLN A 217 1.38 -19.76 18.41
C GLN A 217 2.87 -20.09 18.53
N GLY A 218 3.42 -20.07 19.75
CA GLY A 218 4.71 -20.60 20.12
C GLY A 218 5.94 -19.76 19.75
N ASP A 219 7.05 -20.15 20.34
CA ASP A 219 8.39 -19.72 19.99
C ASP A 219 8.98 -20.69 18.96
N GLY A 220 9.92 -20.23 18.12
CA GLY A 220 10.60 -21.06 17.14
C GLY A 220 10.85 -20.36 15.81
N LEU A 221 11.31 -21.14 14.85
CA LEU A 221 11.54 -20.70 13.48
C LEU A 221 10.28 -20.94 12.63
N SER A 222 9.94 -19.97 11.82
CA SER A 222 8.90 -20.10 10.79
C SER A 222 9.34 -19.43 9.51
N PHE A 223 8.84 -19.90 8.37
CA PHE A 223 9.04 -19.21 7.12
C PHE A 223 7.82 -19.30 6.22
N GLN A 224 7.72 -18.34 5.32
CA GLN A 224 6.74 -18.29 4.25
C GLN A 224 7.43 -17.85 2.97
N ASP A 225 7.20 -18.57 1.88
CA ASP A 225 7.69 -18.22 0.56
C ASP A 225 6.50 -18.06 -0.41
N ASN A 226 6.44 -16.91 -1.06
CA ASN A 226 5.40 -16.57 -2.02
C ASN A 226 6.02 -16.33 -3.39
N VAL A 227 5.65 -17.14 -4.37
CA VAL A 227 6.03 -16.96 -5.76
C VAL A 227 4.80 -16.53 -6.56
N MET A 228 4.92 -15.47 -7.34
CA MET A 228 3.90 -15.02 -8.29
C MET A 228 4.49 -15.04 -9.68
N ALA A 229 3.83 -15.69 -10.62
CA ALA A 229 4.14 -15.65 -12.04
C ALA A 229 2.91 -15.16 -12.82
N LEU A 230 3.07 -14.10 -13.60
CA LEU A 230 2.02 -13.52 -14.44
C LEU A 230 2.45 -13.54 -15.90
N TYR A 231 1.47 -13.73 -16.77
CA TYR A 231 1.63 -13.56 -18.21
C TYR A 231 0.57 -12.60 -18.75
N GLN A 232 1.03 -11.44 -19.23
CA GLN A 232 0.22 -10.41 -19.88
C GLN A 232 1.01 -9.81 -21.06
N TYR A 233 1.19 -10.57 -22.15
CA TYR A 233 2.11 -10.25 -23.27
C TYR A 233 3.58 -10.09 -22.85
N GLY A 234 3.92 -10.37 -21.63
CA GLY A 234 5.26 -10.40 -21.04
C GLY A 234 5.22 -11.20 -19.75
N HIS A 235 6.40 -11.61 -19.29
CA HIS A 235 6.54 -12.43 -18.10
C HIS A 235 6.86 -11.55 -16.89
N THR A 236 6.01 -11.58 -15.88
CA THR A 236 6.27 -11.02 -14.57
C THR A 236 6.49 -12.17 -13.59
N ILE A 237 7.59 -12.14 -12.87
CA ILE A 237 7.90 -13.10 -11.83
C ILE A 237 8.39 -12.32 -10.63
N ASN A 238 7.80 -12.54 -9.47
CA ASN A 238 8.33 -12.09 -8.20
C ASN A 238 8.26 -13.19 -7.15
N ASN A 239 9.21 -13.12 -6.25
CA ASN A 239 9.32 -13.98 -5.09
C ASN A 239 9.45 -13.12 -3.83
N ASN A 240 8.83 -13.55 -2.76
CA ASN A 240 8.96 -12.96 -1.45
C ASN A 240 9.13 -14.05 -0.40
N LEU A 241 10.31 -14.09 0.20
CA LEU A 241 10.67 -14.99 1.29
C LEU A 241 10.65 -14.22 2.60
N ASP A 242 9.90 -14.71 3.58
CA ASP A 242 9.86 -14.21 4.96
C ASP A 242 10.35 -15.30 5.90
N VAL A 243 11.31 -14.98 6.73
CA VAL A 243 11.83 -15.84 7.80
C VAL A 243 11.63 -15.13 9.13
N ASN A 244 10.94 -15.77 10.05
CA ASN A 244 10.69 -15.23 11.38
C ASN A 244 11.28 -16.17 12.45
N TYR A 245 12.04 -15.59 13.37
CA TYR A 245 12.55 -16.28 14.55
C TYR A 245 12.03 -15.60 15.81
N ARG A 246 11.45 -16.40 16.69
CA ARG A 246 10.87 -15.91 17.95
C ARG A 246 11.41 -16.72 19.12
N THR A 247 11.82 -16.02 20.16
CA THR A 247 12.21 -16.64 21.42
C THR A 247 11.94 -15.68 22.59
N GLY A 248 11.15 -16.10 23.56
CA GLY A 248 10.78 -15.27 24.70
C GLY A 248 10.19 -13.92 24.29
N GLY A 249 10.84 -12.81 24.70
CA GLY A 249 10.42 -11.44 24.35
C GLY A 249 10.91 -10.96 22.98
N ILE A 250 11.82 -11.67 22.30
CA ILE A 250 12.43 -11.26 21.04
C ILE A 250 11.66 -11.86 19.86
N ASP A 251 11.42 -11.03 18.83
CA ASP A 251 10.83 -11.44 17.56
C ASP A 251 11.61 -10.77 16.42
N ILE A 252 12.25 -11.55 15.58
CA ILE A 252 13.06 -11.08 14.45
C ILE A 252 12.43 -11.60 13.17
N THR A 253 12.14 -10.72 12.24
CA THR A 253 11.67 -11.08 10.90
C THR A 253 12.63 -10.52 9.86
N ALA A 254 13.17 -11.40 9.04
CA ALA A 254 13.93 -11.04 7.84
C ALA A 254 13.10 -11.37 6.61
N SER A 255 13.00 -10.41 5.69
CA SER A 255 12.25 -10.57 4.45
C SER A 255 13.13 -10.21 3.27
N LEU A 256 12.97 -10.93 2.15
CA LEU A 256 13.60 -10.62 0.88
C LEU A 256 12.56 -10.68 -0.23
N TRP A 257 12.32 -9.55 -0.85
CA TRP A 257 11.55 -9.49 -2.09
C TRP A 257 12.52 -9.36 -3.28
N CYS A 258 12.26 -10.12 -4.35
CA CYS A 258 12.95 -10.03 -5.63
C CYS A 258 11.91 -10.10 -6.74
N GLY A 259 11.99 -9.21 -7.74
CA GLY A 259 11.01 -9.19 -8.80
C GLY A 259 11.56 -8.73 -10.14
N ARG A 260 10.93 -9.26 -11.20
CA ARG A 260 11.03 -8.80 -12.56
C ARG A 260 9.63 -8.67 -13.13
N TYR A 261 9.24 -7.46 -13.43
CA TYR A 261 8.00 -7.15 -14.15
C TYR A 261 8.35 -6.92 -15.62
N GLY A 262 7.69 -7.64 -16.50
CA GLY A 262 7.83 -7.47 -17.94
C GLY A 262 6.43 -7.36 -18.53
N HIS A 263 5.99 -6.13 -18.82
CA HIS A 263 4.82 -5.92 -19.67
C HIS A 263 5.30 -5.90 -21.12
N GLY A 264 4.93 -6.94 -21.87
CA GLY A 264 5.05 -6.88 -23.33
C GLY A 264 4.06 -5.84 -23.86
N LYS A 265 4.12 -5.57 -25.12
CA LYS A 265 3.31 -4.59 -25.89
C LYS A 265 2.19 -3.89 -25.15
N MET A 266 2.42 -2.66 -24.69
CA MET A 266 1.40 -1.72 -24.27
C MET A 266 0.93 -0.95 -25.50
N GLN A 267 -0.38 -0.89 -25.74
CA GLN A 267 -0.94 -0.08 -26.80
C GLN A 267 -1.91 0.92 -26.19
N GLN A 268 -1.74 2.18 -26.52
CA GLN A 268 -2.64 3.26 -26.10
C GLN A 268 -2.94 4.15 -27.30
N LYS A 269 -4.18 4.63 -27.41
CA LYS A 269 -4.54 5.66 -28.37
C LYS A 269 -4.96 6.91 -27.64
N ASN A 270 -4.36 8.03 -28.01
CA ASN A 270 -4.67 9.35 -27.51
C ASN A 270 -5.21 10.20 -28.66
N HIS A 271 -6.27 10.93 -28.39
CA HIS A 271 -6.89 11.89 -29.31
C HIS A 271 -7.00 13.21 -28.60
N LEU A 272 -6.20 14.20 -28.98
CA LEU A 272 -6.19 15.55 -28.46
C LEU A 272 -6.91 16.47 -29.44
N THR A 273 -7.88 17.25 -28.96
CA THR A 273 -8.69 18.16 -29.79
C THR A 273 -8.78 19.54 -29.14
N TYR A 274 -8.68 20.60 -29.94
CA TYR A 274 -8.76 22.00 -29.47
C TYR A 274 -8.94 22.97 -30.63
N TYR A 275 -9.24 24.23 -30.30
CA TYR A 275 -9.28 25.34 -31.26
C TYR A 275 -8.07 26.25 -31.11
N VAL A 276 -7.56 26.73 -32.27
CA VAL A 276 -6.58 27.82 -32.37
C VAL A 276 -7.22 28.91 -33.21
N GLY A 277 -7.74 29.94 -32.55
CA GLY A 277 -8.63 30.90 -33.22
C GLY A 277 -9.85 30.21 -33.81
N PRO A 278 -10.11 30.32 -35.13
CA PRO A 278 -11.21 29.61 -35.78
C PRO A 278 -10.89 28.15 -36.16
N ASP A 279 -9.63 27.76 -36.16
CA ASP A 279 -9.19 26.48 -36.71
C ASP A 279 -9.29 25.35 -35.68
N TYR A 280 -9.94 24.27 -36.11
CA TYR A 280 -10.06 23.04 -35.31
C TYR A 280 -8.87 22.14 -35.53
N VAL A 281 -8.16 21.81 -34.44
CA VAL A 281 -6.95 21.00 -34.47
C VAL A 281 -7.19 19.65 -33.81
N GLU A 282 -6.73 18.59 -34.45
CA GLU A 282 -6.76 17.22 -33.95
C GLU A 282 -5.36 16.62 -33.98
N SER A 283 -4.98 15.94 -32.90
CA SER A 283 -3.74 15.15 -32.83
C SER A 283 -4.08 13.72 -32.39
N VAL A 284 -3.81 12.77 -33.27
CA VAL A 284 -4.10 11.34 -33.05
C VAL A 284 -2.77 10.61 -32.83
N THR A 285 -2.54 10.17 -31.58
CA THR A 285 -1.31 9.46 -31.22
C THR A 285 -1.61 8.01 -30.89
N THR A 286 -0.90 7.09 -31.53
CA THR A 286 -0.85 5.67 -31.14
C THR A 286 0.49 5.41 -30.48
N GLN A 287 0.47 4.85 -29.27
CA GLN A 287 1.64 4.46 -28.51
C GLN A 287 1.75 2.94 -28.49
N ASP A 288 2.90 2.44 -28.92
CA ASP A 288 3.33 1.05 -28.74
C ASP A 288 4.49 1.02 -27.74
N GLY A 289 4.29 0.40 -26.58
CA GLY A 289 5.26 0.43 -25.49
C GLY A 289 5.64 -0.95 -24.97
N CYS A 290 6.82 -1.05 -24.37
CA CYS A 290 7.29 -2.21 -23.63
C CYS A 290 8.03 -1.74 -22.37
N ASN A 291 7.56 -2.22 -21.20
CA ASN A 291 8.13 -1.84 -19.92
C ASN A 291 8.74 -3.06 -19.25
N ILE A 292 10.01 -2.98 -18.87
CA ILE A 292 10.70 -4.00 -18.07
C ILE A 292 11.23 -3.32 -16.80
N TRP A 293 10.88 -3.89 -15.65
CA TRP A 293 11.27 -3.39 -14.36
C TRP A 293 11.84 -4.53 -13.50
N LYS A 294 12.92 -4.28 -12.79
CA LYS A 294 13.59 -5.26 -11.91
C LYS A 294 13.92 -4.60 -10.59
N GLY A 295 13.83 -5.38 -9.52
CA GLY A 295 14.20 -4.86 -8.21
C GLY A 295 14.38 -5.95 -7.17
N TRP A 296 14.95 -5.57 -6.04
CA TRP A 296 15.08 -6.41 -4.85
C TRP A 296 15.05 -5.54 -3.59
N SER A 297 14.53 -6.12 -2.52
CA SER A 297 14.18 -5.36 -1.32
C SER A 297 14.35 -6.22 -0.06
N PRO A 298 15.54 -6.26 0.56
CA PRO A 298 15.74 -6.87 1.85
C PRO A 298 15.17 -5.98 2.96
N GLN A 299 14.61 -6.61 3.96
CA GLN A 299 13.99 -5.97 5.11
C GLN A 299 14.36 -6.74 6.38
N LEU A 300 14.59 -6.03 7.46
CA LEU A 300 14.80 -6.57 8.79
C LEU A 300 13.91 -5.86 9.80
N GLN A 301 13.20 -6.63 10.59
CA GLN A 301 12.39 -6.16 11.71
C GLN A 301 12.86 -6.83 12.98
N VAL A 302 13.04 -6.06 14.03
CA VAL A 302 13.35 -6.56 15.38
C VAL A 302 12.35 -5.97 16.33
N ASN A 303 11.72 -6.81 17.13
CA ASN A 303 10.83 -6.41 18.19
C ASN A 303 11.27 -7.04 19.50
N TYR A 304 11.28 -6.26 20.58
CA TYR A 304 11.59 -6.71 21.92
C TYR A 304 10.47 -6.34 22.89
N MET A 305 9.81 -7.35 23.39
CA MET A 305 8.80 -7.21 24.46
C MET A 305 9.54 -7.29 25.80
N VAL A 306 9.81 -6.13 26.42
CA VAL A 306 10.46 -6.05 27.73
C VAL A 306 9.58 -6.75 28.78
N ASN A 307 8.26 -6.54 28.69
CA ASN A 307 7.21 -7.19 29.48
C ASN A 307 5.86 -7.02 28.77
N GLU A 308 4.75 -7.41 29.41
CA GLU A 308 3.40 -7.29 28.86
C GLU A 308 2.97 -5.86 28.55
N HIS A 309 3.59 -4.87 29.18
CA HIS A 309 3.23 -3.45 29.08
C HIS A 309 4.21 -2.63 28.25
N HIS A 310 5.41 -3.13 27.95
CA HIS A 310 6.44 -2.37 27.26
C HIS A 310 7.04 -3.16 26.10
N SER A 311 7.02 -2.57 24.92
CA SER A 311 7.68 -3.09 23.73
C SER A 311 8.42 -1.98 22.99
N LEU A 312 9.55 -2.35 22.41
CA LEU A 312 10.33 -1.49 21.52
C LEU A 312 10.74 -2.29 20.29
N GLY A 313 10.98 -1.61 19.20
CA GLY A 313 11.42 -2.28 17.99
C GLY A 313 12.03 -1.34 16.99
N ALA A 314 12.69 -1.94 16.01
CA ALA A 314 13.30 -1.26 14.89
C ALA A 314 13.00 -2.01 13.60
N PHE A 315 12.86 -1.27 12.54
CA PHE A 315 12.60 -1.73 11.20
C PHE A 315 13.56 -1.04 10.24
N TYR A 316 14.15 -1.79 9.34
CA TYR A 316 14.96 -1.26 8.25
C TYR A 316 14.64 -1.99 6.96
N LYS A 317 14.45 -1.22 5.88
CA LYS A 317 14.25 -1.72 4.52
C LYS A 317 15.17 -0.99 3.56
N TYR A 318 15.79 -1.73 2.67
CA TYR A 318 16.53 -1.21 1.54
C TYR A 318 15.83 -1.58 0.24
N ASP A 319 15.37 -0.60 -0.53
CA ASP A 319 14.80 -0.81 -1.85
C ASP A 319 15.83 -0.45 -2.94
N ARG A 320 16.04 -1.37 -3.87
CA ARG A 320 16.94 -1.18 -4.98
C ARG A 320 16.29 -1.55 -6.30
N HIS A 321 16.21 -0.58 -7.21
CA HIS A 321 15.87 -0.78 -8.60
C HIS A 321 17.10 -0.41 -9.44
N PRO A 322 17.85 -1.40 -9.94
CA PRO A 322 19.09 -1.15 -10.68
C PRO A 322 18.82 -0.60 -12.09
N GLY A 323 17.59 -0.74 -12.59
CA GLY A 323 17.13 -0.18 -13.85
C GLY A 323 15.75 -0.68 -14.21
N ALA A 324 14.91 0.22 -14.67
CA ALA A 324 13.73 -0.06 -15.47
C ALA A 324 14.00 0.47 -16.87
N ASP A 325 13.55 -0.26 -17.88
CA ASP A 325 13.65 0.13 -19.28
C ASP A 325 12.23 0.30 -19.82
N PHE A 326 11.82 1.54 -19.99
CA PHE A 326 10.59 1.91 -20.70
C PHE A 326 10.97 2.25 -22.12
N ARG A 327 10.35 1.62 -23.09
CA ARG A 327 10.57 1.87 -24.52
C ARG A 327 9.22 2.04 -25.17
N ASP A 328 8.97 3.25 -25.63
CA ASP A 328 7.72 3.64 -26.24
C ASP A 328 7.98 4.17 -27.65
N ARG A 329 7.15 3.74 -28.59
CA ARG A 329 7.11 4.31 -29.92
C ARG A 329 5.76 4.97 -30.12
N PHE A 330 5.79 6.26 -30.42
CA PHE A 330 4.61 7.06 -30.70
C PHE A 330 4.51 7.33 -32.20
N PHE A 331 3.31 7.12 -32.74
CA PHE A 331 2.93 7.51 -34.09
C PHE A 331 1.88 8.59 -33.95
N THR A 332 2.17 9.80 -34.40
CA THR A 332 1.28 10.94 -34.25
C THR A 332 0.95 11.52 -35.60
N ASP A 333 -0.35 11.63 -35.92
CA ASP A 333 -0.88 12.32 -37.08
C ASP A 333 -1.64 13.56 -36.61
N ASN A 334 -1.32 14.73 -37.22
CA ASN A 334 -1.94 15.99 -36.90
C ASN A 334 -2.81 16.47 -38.05
N TYR A 335 -3.95 17.08 -37.70
CA TYR A 335 -4.94 17.59 -38.66
C TYR A 335 -5.37 18.99 -38.25
N GLU A 336 -5.57 19.86 -39.23
CA GLU A 336 -6.18 21.18 -39.08
C GLU A 336 -7.40 21.27 -40.00
N ASN A 337 -8.57 21.52 -39.43
CA ASN A 337 -9.85 21.51 -40.13
C ASN A 337 -10.11 20.25 -40.96
N GLY A 338 -9.63 19.09 -40.46
CA GLY A 338 -9.74 17.81 -41.13
C GLY A 338 -8.70 17.54 -42.24
N VAL A 339 -7.80 18.48 -42.51
CA VAL A 339 -6.69 18.32 -43.43
C VAL A 339 -5.45 17.81 -42.71
N HIS A 340 -4.85 16.72 -43.14
CA HIS A 340 -3.61 16.19 -42.58
C HIS A 340 -2.46 17.18 -42.76
N THR A 341 -1.78 17.56 -41.68
CA THR A 341 -0.72 18.57 -41.69
C THR A 341 0.69 17.95 -41.59
N ASP A 342 0.85 16.98 -40.69
CA ASP A 342 2.12 16.31 -40.48
C ASP A 342 1.98 14.94 -39.83
N HIS A 343 3.01 14.13 -39.98
CA HIS A 343 3.17 12.82 -39.34
C HIS A 343 4.47 12.78 -38.59
N SER A 344 4.45 12.30 -37.35
CA SER A 344 5.67 12.11 -36.56
C SER A 344 5.77 10.70 -35.98
N VAL A 345 7.01 10.20 -35.92
CA VAL A 345 7.38 8.97 -35.23
C VAL A 345 8.41 9.31 -34.17
N SER A 346 8.10 9.02 -32.91
CA SER A 346 8.99 9.27 -31.78
C SER A 346 9.34 7.95 -31.10
N ASP A 347 10.62 7.61 -31.07
CA ASP A 347 11.18 6.53 -30.25
C ASP A 347 11.65 7.11 -28.91
N VAL A 348 10.97 6.74 -27.84
CA VAL A 348 11.26 7.23 -26.49
C VAL A 348 11.79 6.08 -25.65
N THR A 349 12.93 6.29 -25.01
CA THR A 349 13.46 5.39 -23.99
C THR A 349 13.59 6.15 -22.68
N GLN A 350 13.15 5.52 -21.59
CA GLN A 350 13.29 6.08 -20.25
C GLN A 350 13.81 5.01 -19.31
N GLY A 351 14.82 5.34 -18.55
CA GLY A 351 15.32 4.52 -17.46
C GLY A 351 14.70 4.99 -16.13
N ASP A 352 14.63 4.09 -15.16
CA ASP A 352 14.34 4.44 -13.79
C ASP A 352 15.25 3.64 -12.87
N ARG A 353 16.09 4.33 -12.12
CA ARG A 353 17.07 3.72 -11.20
C ARG A 353 16.92 4.39 -9.86
N PHE A 354 16.58 3.63 -8.84
CA PHE A 354 16.52 4.21 -7.52
C PHE A 354 17.12 3.29 -6.43
N ARG A 355 17.49 3.93 -5.35
CA ARG A 355 17.84 3.32 -4.08
C ARG A 355 17.14 4.09 -2.96
N LYS A 356 16.47 3.35 -2.09
CA LYS A 356 15.69 3.91 -1.00
C LYS A 356 16.02 3.18 0.29
N HIS A 357 16.27 3.95 1.34
CA HIS A 357 16.47 3.46 2.70
C HIS A 357 15.30 3.93 3.55
N ILE A 358 14.61 2.99 4.17
CA ILE A 358 13.48 3.28 5.05
C ILE A 358 13.77 2.67 6.40
N PHE A 359 13.59 3.43 7.46
CA PHE A 359 13.69 2.92 8.82
C PHE A 359 12.58 3.49 9.70
N ASN A 360 12.20 2.72 10.71
CA ASN A 360 11.35 3.13 11.80
C ASN A 360 11.91 2.57 13.09
N ALA A 361 11.84 3.36 14.16
CA ALA A 361 12.03 2.90 15.52
C ALA A 361 10.81 3.30 16.34
N TYR A 362 10.36 2.41 17.24
CA TYR A 362 9.21 2.71 18.06
C TYR A 362 9.40 2.26 19.51
N TYR A 363 8.69 2.94 20.39
CA TYR A 363 8.40 2.50 21.75
C TYR A 363 6.88 2.56 21.98
N ASN A 364 6.32 1.45 22.43
CA ASN A 364 4.91 1.37 22.84
C ASN A 364 4.85 0.81 24.26
N GLY A 365 4.31 1.59 25.18
CA GLY A 365 4.31 1.21 26.60
C GLY A 365 3.15 1.77 27.40
N LYS A 366 3.01 1.26 28.62
CA LYS A 366 1.98 1.70 29.57
C LYS A 366 2.62 1.92 30.93
N VAL A 367 2.59 3.17 31.42
CA VAL A 367 3.07 3.55 32.74
C VAL A 367 1.85 3.90 33.60
N GLY A 368 1.49 3.01 34.53
CA GLY A 368 0.22 3.10 35.24
C GLY A 368 -0.95 3.06 34.27
N SER A 369 -1.75 4.12 34.21
CA SER A 369 -2.88 4.26 33.29
C SER A 369 -2.51 5.00 32.00
N LEU A 370 -1.30 5.59 31.92
CA LEU A 370 -0.84 6.34 30.75
C LEU A 370 -0.27 5.39 29.69
N GLY A 371 -0.91 5.32 28.53
CA GLY A 371 -0.36 4.67 27.35
C GLY A 371 0.53 5.64 26.57
N ILE A 372 1.70 5.18 26.12
CA ILE A 372 2.69 5.94 25.36
C ILE A 372 2.95 5.22 24.05
N ASP A 373 2.86 5.94 22.93
CA ASP A 373 3.24 5.46 21.60
C ASP A 373 4.15 6.50 20.95
N LEU A 374 5.45 6.16 20.82
CA LEU A 374 6.48 6.98 20.22
C LEU A 374 7.01 6.31 18.97
N ASN A 375 7.08 7.04 17.88
CA ASN A 375 7.64 6.59 16.62
C ASN A 375 8.61 7.62 16.06
N VAL A 376 9.72 7.12 15.49
CA VAL A 376 10.69 7.90 14.72
C VAL A 376 10.89 7.20 13.39
N ASP A 377 10.70 7.94 12.30
CA ASP A 377 10.80 7.43 10.93
C ASP A 377 11.85 8.21 10.16
N GLY A 378 12.51 7.53 9.22
CA GLY A 378 13.38 8.14 8.23
C GLY A 378 13.21 7.48 6.87
N LEU A 379 13.33 8.28 5.83
CA LEU A 379 13.35 7.83 4.44
C LEU A 379 14.39 8.66 3.68
N PHE A 380 15.32 7.96 3.04
CA PHE A 380 16.33 8.55 2.17
C PHE A 380 16.26 7.86 0.83
N ASP A 381 15.95 8.60 -0.21
CA ASP A 381 15.95 8.07 -1.56
C ASP A 381 16.84 8.91 -2.50
N ASP A 382 17.28 8.25 -3.56
CA ASP A 382 18.11 8.80 -4.61
C ASP A 382 17.65 8.13 -5.91
N THR A 383 17.03 8.89 -6.79
CA THR A 383 16.42 8.43 -8.04
C THR A 383 17.06 9.14 -9.21
N SER A 384 17.40 8.40 -10.27
CA SER A 384 17.87 8.92 -11.54
C SER A 384 17.04 8.36 -12.68
N THR A 385 16.50 9.26 -13.49
CA THR A 385 15.61 8.92 -14.62
C THR A 385 16.20 9.49 -15.92
N PRO A 386 17.18 8.76 -16.54
CA PRO A 386 17.68 9.13 -17.86
C PRO A 386 16.61 8.86 -18.92
N GLY A 387 16.48 9.74 -19.89
CA GLY A 387 15.56 9.66 -21.00
C GLY A 387 16.25 10.01 -22.33
N SER A 388 15.80 9.37 -23.40
CA SER A 388 16.22 9.68 -24.78
C SER A 388 14.98 9.64 -25.68
N THR A 389 14.81 10.65 -26.51
CA THR A 389 13.77 10.74 -27.53
C THR A 389 14.39 11.01 -28.88
N ALA A 390 14.14 10.11 -29.82
CA ALA A 390 14.47 10.31 -31.25
C ALA A 390 13.16 10.48 -32.04
N GLU A 391 12.95 11.66 -32.59
CA GLU A 391 11.73 12.02 -33.32
C GLU A 391 12.04 12.32 -34.77
N VAL A 392 11.23 11.77 -35.67
CA VAL A 392 11.21 12.06 -37.08
C VAL A 392 9.85 12.60 -37.46
N THR A 393 9.79 13.85 -37.91
CA THR A 393 8.56 14.52 -38.34
C THR A 393 8.60 14.77 -39.83
N THR A 394 7.53 14.39 -40.52
CA THR A 394 7.35 14.65 -41.98
C THR A 394 6.23 15.66 -42.14
N ILE A 395 6.54 16.79 -42.79
CA ILE A 395 5.63 17.88 -43.13
C ILE A 395 5.68 18.00 -44.65
N GLU A 396 4.58 17.71 -45.33
CA GLU A 396 4.59 17.57 -46.82
C GLU A 396 5.71 16.60 -47.24
N ASP A 397 6.76 17.12 -47.93
CA ASP A 397 7.92 16.33 -48.42
C ASP A 397 9.19 16.60 -47.57
N VAL A 398 9.11 17.38 -46.48
CA VAL A 398 10.24 17.74 -45.63
C VAL A 398 10.32 16.84 -44.41
N THR A 399 11.43 16.17 -44.19
CA THR A 399 11.69 15.37 -43.01
C THR A 399 12.59 16.08 -42.02
N ILE A 400 12.17 16.22 -40.81
CA ILE A 400 12.89 16.88 -39.70
C ILE A 400 13.24 15.84 -38.65
N HIS A 401 14.53 15.76 -38.29
CA HIS A 401 15.02 14.89 -37.21
C HIS A 401 15.30 15.68 -35.96
N ARG A 402 14.82 15.19 -34.80
CA ARG A 402 15.15 15.72 -33.49
C ARG A 402 15.65 14.61 -32.58
N SER A 403 16.67 14.90 -31.80
CA SER A 403 17.11 14.02 -30.71
C SER A 403 17.22 14.83 -29.44
N ILE A 404 16.66 14.28 -28.36
CA ILE A 404 16.65 14.91 -27.03
C ILE A 404 17.11 13.86 -26.04
N GLU A 405 18.18 14.18 -25.35
CA GLU A 405 18.66 13.41 -24.19
C GLU A 405 18.32 14.20 -22.92
N SER A 406 17.77 13.54 -21.92
CA SER A 406 17.40 14.17 -20.65
C SER A 406 17.77 13.30 -19.47
N ASN A 407 17.95 13.93 -18.32
CA ASN A 407 18.09 13.20 -17.06
C ASN A 407 17.48 14.00 -15.91
N THR A 408 16.65 13.32 -15.12
CA THR A 408 16.14 13.86 -13.85
C THR A 408 16.80 13.13 -12.70
N ASN A 409 17.42 13.88 -11.80
CA ASN A 409 17.94 13.33 -10.55
C ASN A 409 17.13 13.92 -9.38
N SER A 410 16.52 13.04 -8.60
CA SER A 410 15.71 13.43 -7.43
C SER A 410 16.29 12.81 -6.18
N ARG A 411 16.32 13.57 -5.08
CA ARG A 411 16.73 13.08 -3.77
C ARG A 411 15.77 13.57 -2.69
N ASN A 412 15.39 12.68 -1.77
CA ASN A 412 14.65 13.04 -0.57
C ASN A 412 15.44 12.66 0.69
N ASN A 413 15.47 13.57 1.67
CA ASN A 413 15.98 13.34 3.00
C ASN A 413 14.87 13.67 4.00
N PHE A 414 14.16 12.64 4.45
CA PHE A 414 12.96 12.78 5.27
C PHE A 414 13.16 12.21 6.67
N TRP A 415 12.67 12.95 7.67
CA TRP A 415 12.57 12.54 9.07
C TRP A 415 11.22 12.89 9.66
N ALA A 416 10.72 12.04 10.53
CA ALA A 416 9.49 12.29 11.28
C ALA A 416 9.55 11.71 12.69
N THR A 417 8.91 12.41 13.62
CA THR A 417 8.71 11.92 15.00
C THR A 417 7.26 12.15 15.39
N LYS A 418 6.64 11.14 16.00
CA LYS A 418 5.24 11.19 16.47
C LYS A 418 5.15 10.60 17.86
N LEU A 419 4.49 11.34 18.76
CA LEU A 419 4.17 10.91 20.12
C LEU A 419 2.66 10.95 20.34
N ILE A 420 2.10 9.85 20.84
CA ILE A 420 0.70 9.77 21.26
C ILE A 420 0.65 9.32 22.72
N LEU A 421 -0.06 10.08 23.53
CA LEU A 421 -0.35 9.77 24.92
C LEU A 421 -1.84 9.43 25.05
N ASN A 422 -2.15 8.27 25.59
CA ASN A 422 -3.52 7.81 25.81
C ASN A 422 -3.78 7.70 27.31
N TYR A 423 -4.87 8.30 27.78
CA TYR A 423 -5.22 8.27 29.20
C TYR A 423 -6.72 8.02 29.38
N PRO A 424 -7.13 7.04 30.20
CA PRO A 424 -8.54 6.83 30.53
C PRO A 424 -9.02 7.94 31.46
N VAL A 425 -10.04 8.69 31.02
CA VAL A 425 -10.63 9.79 31.77
C VAL A 425 -12.15 9.82 31.54
N TRP A 426 -12.93 10.14 32.59
CA TRP A 426 -14.40 10.25 32.51
C TRP A 426 -15.08 9.06 31.82
N GLN A 427 -14.66 7.83 32.16
CA GLN A 427 -15.15 6.58 31.52
C GLN A 427 -14.95 6.54 29.98
N GLY A 428 -14.07 7.36 29.46
CA GLY A 428 -13.68 7.41 28.07
C GLY A 428 -12.17 7.28 27.92
N ASN A 429 -11.68 7.51 26.72
CA ASN A 429 -10.25 7.53 26.40
C ASN A 429 -9.89 8.89 25.78
N LEU A 430 -8.95 9.59 26.42
CA LEU A 430 -8.35 10.81 25.90
C LEU A 430 -7.03 10.47 25.22
N ALA A 431 -6.87 10.87 23.96
CA ALA A 431 -5.61 10.80 23.25
C ALA A 431 -5.12 12.23 22.96
N VAL A 432 -3.87 12.52 23.32
CA VAL A 432 -3.20 13.80 23.02
C VAL A 432 -1.89 13.46 22.37
N GLY A 433 -1.48 14.22 21.36
CA GLY A 433 -0.20 13.93 20.71
C GLY A 433 0.29 15.04 19.81
N GLY A 434 1.52 14.85 19.37
CA GLY A 434 2.20 15.74 18.43
C GLY A 434 2.98 14.95 17.39
N GLU A 435 3.24 15.60 16.27
CA GLU A 435 4.01 15.06 15.18
C GLU A 435 4.84 16.17 14.55
N TYR A 436 6.12 15.89 14.32
CA TYR A 436 7.01 16.77 13.57
C TYR A 436 7.58 16.02 12.38
N THR A 437 7.62 16.67 11.23
CA THR A 437 8.22 16.14 10.01
C THR A 437 9.11 17.17 9.35
N HIS A 438 10.17 16.70 8.72
CA HIS A 438 11.07 17.52 7.91
C HIS A 438 11.46 16.75 6.67
N ASN A 439 11.38 17.39 5.50
CA ASN A 439 11.81 16.84 4.23
C ASN A 439 12.61 17.87 3.44
N LEU A 440 13.83 17.48 3.06
CA LEU A 440 14.64 18.20 2.09
C LEU A 440 14.64 17.41 0.79
N ARG A 441 14.00 17.97 -0.25
CA ARG A 441 13.96 17.39 -1.59
C ARG A 441 14.73 18.25 -2.56
N THR A 442 15.57 17.61 -3.39
CA THR A 442 16.22 18.24 -4.54
C THR A 442 15.82 17.53 -5.82
N ASP A 443 15.52 18.30 -6.87
CA ASP A 443 15.20 17.79 -8.21
C ASP A 443 16.03 18.58 -9.24
N ALA A 444 16.99 17.92 -9.90
CA ALA A 444 17.78 18.48 -10.97
C ALA A 444 17.40 17.86 -12.31
N TYR A 445 16.92 18.67 -13.25
CA TYR A 445 16.62 18.27 -14.62
C TYR A 445 17.62 18.88 -15.57
N SER A 446 18.27 18.04 -16.36
CA SER A 446 19.20 18.43 -17.40
C SER A 446 18.77 17.83 -18.73
N PHE A 447 19.03 18.52 -19.84
CA PHE A 447 18.76 18.01 -21.19
C PHE A 447 19.73 18.56 -22.20
N SER A 448 19.85 17.86 -23.33
CA SER A 448 20.48 18.34 -24.56
C SER A 448 19.58 17.99 -25.75
N ALA A 449 19.51 18.86 -26.74
CA ALA A 449 18.68 18.68 -27.92
C ALA A 449 19.42 19.13 -29.18
N THR A 450 19.16 18.43 -30.31
CA THR A 450 19.74 18.78 -31.62
C THR A 450 19.01 19.94 -32.31
N ALA A 451 17.83 20.31 -31.82
CA ALA A 451 17.03 21.44 -32.31
C ALA A 451 16.56 22.31 -31.13
N SER A 452 16.24 23.57 -31.39
CA SER A 452 15.67 24.45 -30.37
C SER A 452 14.33 23.91 -29.89
N VAL A 453 14.21 23.76 -28.56
CA VAL A 453 12.98 23.36 -27.87
C VAL A 453 12.74 24.30 -26.69
N PRO A 454 11.49 24.65 -26.35
CA PRO A 454 11.17 25.59 -25.28
C PRO A 454 11.28 24.92 -23.88
N VAL A 455 12.33 24.13 -23.68
CA VAL A 455 12.63 23.44 -22.41
C VAL A 455 13.87 24.09 -21.79
N LYS A 456 13.89 24.18 -20.46
CA LYS A 456 15.02 24.69 -19.70
C LYS A 456 15.45 23.66 -18.65
N ALA A 457 16.75 23.60 -18.38
CA ALA A 457 17.24 22.89 -17.21
C ALA A 457 16.67 23.54 -15.94
N THR A 458 16.47 22.72 -14.90
CA THR A 458 16.01 23.18 -13.57
C THR A 458 16.85 22.53 -12.50
N ASP A 459 17.05 23.25 -11.39
CA ASP A 459 17.68 22.75 -10.19
C ASP A 459 16.87 23.29 -8.99
N THR A 460 15.93 22.49 -8.53
CA THR A 460 14.97 22.89 -7.51
C THR A 460 15.25 22.22 -6.18
N GLU A 461 15.11 22.99 -5.10
CA GLU A 461 15.16 22.50 -3.73
C GLU A 461 13.86 22.89 -3.00
N ILE A 462 13.25 21.91 -2.34
CA ILE A 462 12.07 22.07 -1.49
C ILE A 462 12.46 21.68 -0.07
N ASN A 463 12.42 22.66 0.84
CA ASN A 463 12.66 22.47 2.25
C ASN A 463 11.34 22.62 3.01
N GLU A 464 10.72 21.50 3.37
CA GLU A 464 9.40 21.49 4.01
C GLU A 464 9.48 20.96 5.44
N SER A 465 8.92 21.71 6.38
CA SER A 465 8.73 21.29 7.76
C SER A 465 7.25 21.36 8.12
N SER A 466 6.75 20.38 8.89
CA SER A 466 5.39 20.41 9.39
C SER A 466 5.34 20.01 10.86
N THR A 467 4.61 20.79 11.65
CA THR A 467 4.34 20.51 13.06
C THR A 467 2.84 20.34 13.24
N ALA A 468 2.44 19.27 13.94
CA ALA A 468 1.05 19.00 14.24
C ALA A 468 0.85 18.71 15.71
N ALA A 469 -0.30 19.15 16.24
CA ALA A 469 -0.78 18.80 17.57
C ALA A 469 -2.25 18.37 17.48
N PHE A 470 -2.65 17.40 18.29
CA PHE A 470 -4.04 16.95 18.31
C PHE A 470 -4.52 16.54 19.70
N VAL A 471 -5.84 16.61 19.85
CA VAL A 471 -6.59 16.06 20.98
C VAL A 471 -7.80 15.29 20.45
N GLU A 472 -8.06 14.13 21.02
CA GLU A 472 -9.18 13.27 20.66
C GLU A 472 -9.75 12.64 21.91
N PHE A 473 -11.06 12.70 22.07
CA PHE A 473 -11.77 12.08 23.19
C PHE A 473 -12.87 11.18 22.66
N GLY A 474 -12.89 9.93 23.12
CA GLY A 474 -13.90 8.94 22.78
C GLY A 474 -14.55 8.35 24.03
N ARG A 475 -15.89 8.30 24.06
CA ARG A 475 -16.65 7.74 25.19
C ARG A 475 -17.91 7.02 24.71
N ARG A 476 -18.29 5.99 25.46
CA ARG A 476 -19.55 5.27 25.28
C ARG A 476 -20.57 5.73 26.33
N PHE A 477 -21.73 6.19 25.89
CA PHE A 477 -22.91 6.54 26.70
C PHE A 477 -23.98 5.48 26.49
N GLY A 478 -24.03 4.49 27.36
CA GLY A 478 -24.90 3.32 27.19
C GLY A 478 -24.57 2.58 25.88
N VAL A 479 -25.49 2.58 24.93
CA VAL A 479 -25.33 1.94 23.63
C VAL A 479 -24.68 2.88 22.58
N VAL A 480 -24.62 4.17 22.83
CA VAL A 480 -24.09 5.19 21.91
C VAL A 480 -22.59 5.37 22.15
N PHE A 481 -21.78 5.26 21.13
CA PHE A 481 -20.37 5.65 21.13
C PHE A 481 -20.21 7.00 20.46
N THR A 482 -19.46 7.90 21.09
CA THR A 482 -19.10 9.21 20.53
C THR A 482 -17.60 9.40 20.55
N GLN A 483 -17.08 10.05 19.54
CA GLN A 483 -15.67 10.46 19.44
C GLN A 483 -15.62 11.85 18.84
N VAL A 484 -14.84 12.73 19.44
CA VAL A 484 -14.56 14.07 18.91
C VAL A 484 -13.07 14.29 18.93
N GLY A 485 -12.57 14.98 17.93
CA GLY A 485 -11.16 15.27 17.81
C GLY A 485 -10.90 16.58 17.10
N LEU A 486 -9.79 17.21 17.45
CA LEU A 486 -9.30 18.41 16.81
C LEU A 486 -7.81 18.27 16.59
N ARG A 487 -7.37 18.51 15.35
CA ARG A 487 -5.96 18.53 14.97
C ARG A 487 -5.64 19.88 14.36
N TYR A 488 -4.49 20.43 14.72
CA TYR A 488 -3.87 21.60 14.10
C TYR A 488 -2.61 21.16 13.40
N GLU A 489 -2.41 21.58 12.16
CA GLU A 489 -1.15 21.39 11.41
C GLU A 489 -0.64 22.74 10.93
N HIS A 490 0.65 23.03 11.17
CA HIS A 490 1.38 24.17 10.65
C HIS A 490 2.46 23.65 9.71
N LEU A 491 2.53 24.20 8.50
CA LEU A 491 3.48 23.82 7.46
C LEU A 491 4.23 25.04 6.96
N THR A 492 5.55 24.91 6.92
CA THR A 492 6.45 25.84 6.23
C THR A 492 7.12 25.11 5.07
N ASN A 493 7.20 25.76 3.92
CA ASN A 493 7.84 25.24 2.71
C ASN A 493 8.61 26.36 2.04
N ASP A 494 9.95 26.26 2.04
CA ASP A 494 10.83 27.12 1.29
C ASP A 494 11.20 26.46 -0.04
N TYR A 495 11.08 27.21 -1.12
CA TYR A 495 11.35 26.76 -2.48
C TYR A 495 12.49 27.56 -3.08
N PHE A 496 13.47 26.85 -3.64
CA PHE A 496 14.63 27.45 -4.30
C PHE A 496 14.74 26.90 -5.72
N ASN A 497 15.21 27.72 -6.64
CA ASN A 497 15.51 27.33 -8.01
C ASN A 497 16.90 27.90 -8.37
N PHE A 498 17.83 27.01 -8.74
CA PHE A 498 19.25 27.32 -8.87
C PHE A 498 19.84 28.03 -7.63
N GLY A 499 19.39 27.67 -6.44
CA GLY A 499 19.83 28.25 -5.17
C GLY A 499 19.22 29.64 -4.83
N GLU A 500 18.40 30.20 -5.72
CA GLU A 500 17.67 31.44 -5.46
C GLU A 500 16.26 31.09 -4.88
N ARG A 501 15.90 31.79 -3.79
CA ARG A 501 14.62 31.58 -3.12
C ARG A 501 13.50 32.25 -3.92
N GLU A 502 12.45 31.49 -4.26
CA GLU A 502 11.27 31.98 -4.96
C GLU A 502 10.12 32.24 -3.96
N ASP A 503 10.03 33.43 -3.43
CA ASP A 503 9.09 33.83 -2.37
C ASP A 503 7.61 33.58 -2.76
N GLU A 504 7.25 33.75 -4.04
CA GLU A 504 5.88 33.54 -4.54
C GLU A 504 5.42 32.07 -4.44
N VAL A 505 6.37 31.15 -4.44
CA VAL A 505 6.13 29.69 -4.34
C VAL A 505 6.21 29.22 -2.90
N CYS A 506 6.97 29.93 -2.04
CA CYS A 506 7.09 29.58 -0.63
C CYS A 506 5.72 29.59 0.07
N ARG A 507 5.56 28.73 1.06
CA ARG A 507 4.29 28.54 1.80
C ARG A 507 4.56 28.55 3.30
N ASP A 508 3.70 29.26 4.02
CA ASP A 508 3.62 29.26 5.48
C ASP A 508 2.14 29.37 5.86
N TYR A 509 1.56 28.28 6.39
CA TYR A 509 0.17 28.27 6.77
C TYR A 509 -0.15 27.24 7.85
N GLY A 510 -1.20 27.54 8.62
CA GLY A 510 -1.75 26.66 9.65
C GLY A 510 -3.23 26.38 9.45
N ASP A 511 -3.65 25.12 9.65
CA ASP A 511 -5.01 24.68 9.44
C ASP A 511 -5.55 23.83 10.59
N TRP A 512 -6.85 23.96 10.85
CA TRP A 512 -7.61 23.18 11.83
C TRP A 512 -8.41 22.08 11.15
N PHE A 513 -8.33 20.86 11.70
CA PHE A 513 -8.98 19.67 11.19
C PHE A 513 -9.88 19.04 12.25
N PRO A 514 -11.14 19.48 12.38
CA PRO A 514 -12.11 18.87 13.27
C PRO A 514 -12.57 17.51 12.75
N SER A 515 -12.87 16.61 13.67
CA SER A 515 -13.49 15.31 13.41
C SER A 515 -14.51 14.98 14.49
N ALA A 516 -15.62 14.32 14.12
CA ALA A 516 -16.63 13.84 15.04
C ALA A 516 -17.26 12.56 14.51
N THR A 517 -17.51 11.60 15.39
CA THR A 517 -18.19 10.33 15.06
C THR A 517 -19.20 9.99 16.14
N ILE A 518 -20.41 9.61 15.74
CA ILE A 518 -21.46 9.07 16.59
C ILE A 518 -21.86 7.71 16.04
N THR A 519 -21.85 6.68 16.88
CA THR A 519 -22.25 5.32 16.52
C THR A 519 -23.29 4.80 17.49
N ALA A 520 -24.40 4.30 16.98
CA ALA A 520 -25.48 3.74 17.80
C ALA A 520 -26.21 2.61 17.08
N PRO A 521 -26.70 1.58 17.79
CA PRO A 521 -27.70 0.67 17.26
C PRO A 521 -29.08 1.34 17.26
N VAL A 522 -29.80 1.24 16.14
CA VAL A 522 -31.21 1.63 16.00
C VAL A 522 -31.99 0.36 15.63
N GLY A 523 -32.65 -0.23 16.63
CA GLY A 523 -33.22 -1.57 16.51
C GLY A 523 -32.11 -2.61 16.22
N LYS A 524 -32.20 -3.27 15.06
CA LYS A 524 -31.22 -4.28 14.60
C LYS A 524 -30.13 -3.68 13.68
N VAL A 525 -30.27 -2.43 13.28
CA VAL A 525 -29.34 -1.72 12.38
C VAL A 525 -28.28 -1.03 13.22
N GLN A 526 -27.00 -1.20 12.84
CA GLN A 526 -25.89 -0.43 13.40
C GLN A 526 -25.68 0.81 12.53
N LEU A 527 -25.79 2.00 13.11
CA LEU A 527 -25.57 3.26 12.43
C LEU A 527 -24.32 3.97 12.93
N SER A 528 -23.57 4.58 12.01
CA SER A 528 -22.47 5.48 12.32
C SER A 528 -22.55 6.71 11.43
N LEU A 529 -22.55 7.89 12.04
CA LEU A 529 -22.45 9.17 11.35
C LEU A 529 -21.12 9.80 11.75
N SER A 530 -20.33 10.20 10.75
CA SER A 530 -19.04 10.84 10.99
C SER A 530 -18.84 12.05 10.08
N TYR A 531 -18.23 13.09 10.65
CA TYR A 531 -17.79 14.29 9.96
C TYR A 531 -16.31 14.47 10.09
N ARG A 532 -15.64 14.96 9.05
CA ARG A 532 -14.23 15.34 9.05
C ARG A 532 -13.94 16.42 8.01
N ARG A 533 -13.03 17.33 8.32
CA ARG A 533 -12.29 18.13 7.34
C ARG A 533 -10.95 17.44 7.09
N ASP A 534 -10.58 17.21 5.84
CA ASP A 534 -9.29 16.66 5.44
C ASP A 534 -8.58 17.56 4.40
N ILE A 535 -7.29 17.33 4.22
CA ILE A 535 -6.42 18.05 3.29
C ILE A 535 -5.68 17.05 2.41
N GLN A 536 -5.52 17.39 1.13
CA GLN A 536 -4.60 16.70 0.22
C GLN A 536 -3.62 17.70 -0.34
N ARG A 537 -2.38 17.60 0.11
CA ARG A 537 -1.28 18.40 -0.43
C ARG A 537 -0.80 17.80 -1.74
N PRO A 538 -0.39 18.59 -2.74
CA PRO A 538 0.16 18.09 -3.99
C PRO A 538 1.37 17.18 -3.74
N PRO A 539 1.57 16.11 -4.54
CA PRO A 539 2.82 15.36 -4.56
C PRO A 539 4.01 16.27 -4.86
N TYR A 540 5.18 15.99 -4.31
CA TYR A 540 6.37 16.80 -4.58
C TYR A 540 6.75 16.80 -6.07
N SER A 541 6.55 15.68 -6.78
CA SER A 541 6.77 15.60 -8.22
C SER A 541 5.87 16.53 -9.03
N SER A 542 4.70 16.91 -8.50
CA SER A 542 3.81 17.89 -9.12
C SER A 542 4.21 19.34 -8.85
N LEU A 543 5.08 19.59 -7.87
CA LEU A 543 5.55 20.93 -7.49
C LEU A 543 6.85 21.35 -8.20
N THR A 544 7.43 20.50 -9.03
CA THR A 544 8.61 20.83 -9.82
C THR A 544 8.28 21.86 -10.91
N SER A 545 9.23 22.71 -11.25
CA SER A 545 9.16 23.61 -12.42
C SER A 545 9.68 22.96 -13.71
N SER A 546 10.21 21.74 -13.62
CA SER A 546 10.78 21.02 -14.76
C SER A 546 9.75 20.77 -15.85
N THR A 547 10.13 21.04 -17.10
CA THR A 547 9.31 20.78 -18.27
C THR A 547 9.95 19.68 -19.12
N VAL A 548 9.23 18.60 -19.35
CA VAL A 548 9.68 17.43 -20.09
C VAL A 548 9.08 17.44 -21.49
N TYR A 549 9.89 17.15 -22.49
CA TYR A 549 9.46 16.98 -23.87
C TYR A 549 8.79 15.61 -24.05
N ILE A 550 7.59 15.58 -24.60
CA ILE A 550 6.87 14.37 -24.97
C ILE A 550 6.93 14.14 -26.48
N ASN A 551 6.53 15.16 -27.25
CA ASN A 551 6.66 15.24 -28.69
C ASN A 551 6.67 16.71 -29.13
N ARG A 552 6.80 16.97 -30.43
CA ARG A 552 6.86 18.33 -31.02
C ARG A 552 5.80 19.30 -30.47
N TYR A 553 4.59 18.83 -30.24
CA TYR A 553 3.44 19.66 -29.85
C TYR A 553 3.00 19.45 -28.41
N THR A 554 3.65 18.54 -27.65
CA THR A 554 3.23 18.22 -26.30
C THR A 554 4.40 18.22 -25.33
N PHE A 555 4.28 19.05 -24.30
CA PHE A 555 5.19 19.12 -23.18
C PHE A 555 4.44 18.78 -21.88
N GLN A 556 5.15 18.30 -20.89
CA GLN A 556 4.61 18.04 -19.58
C GLN A 556 5.42 18.75 -18.50
N SER A 557 4.75 19.38 -17.54
CA SER A 557 5.45 20.00 -16.40
C SER A 557 4.70 19.73 -15.09
N GLY A 558 5.38 19.98 -13.98
CA GLY A 558 4.72 20.23 -12.71
C GLY A 558 4.16 21.66 -12.65
N ASN A 559 3.69 22.03 -11.46
CA ASN A 559 3.16 23.35 -11.16
C ASN A 559 3.45 23.71 -9.70
N PRO A 560 4.48 24.51 -9.41
CA PRO A 560 4.84 24.87 -8.04
C PRO A 560 3.80 25.75 -7.34
N TYR A 561 2.86 26.35 -8.09
CA TYR A 561 1.79 27.19 -7.56
C TYR A 561 0.56 26.42 -7.07
N LEU A 562 0.56 25.08 -7.15
CA LEU A 562 -0.55 24.25 -6.69
C LEU A 562 -0.89 24.51 -5.22
N LYS A 563 -2.18 24.68 -4.96
CA LYS A 563 -2.74 24.80 -3.61
C LYS A 563 -3.24 23.44 -3.11
N PRO A 564 -3.24 23.20 -1.80
CA PRO A 564 -3.86 22.00 -1.23
C PRO A 564 -5.35 21.91 -1.55
N THR A 565 -5.83 20.68 -1.78
CA THR A 565 -7.26 20.37 -1.87
C THR A 565 -7.81 20.16 -0.46
N TYR A 566 -8.92 20.79 -0.12
CA TYR A 566 -9.64 20.57 1.15
C TYR A 566 -10.97 19.88 0.88
N THR A 567 -11.31 18.93 1.73
CA THR A 567 -12.59 18.22 1.65
C THR A 567 -13.29 18.22 3.00
N HIS A 568 -14.54 18.67 3.02
CA HIS A 568 -15.47 18.45 4.13
C HIS A 568 -16.30 17.22 3.83
N SER A 569 -16.16 16.16 4.62
CA SER A 569 -16.81 14.87 4.40
C SER A 569 -17.81 14.56 5.51
N LEU A 570 -19.01 14.17 5.13
CA LEU A 570 -20.04 13.62 6.01
C LEU A 570 -20.37 12.20 5.53
N VAL A 571 -20.08 11.21 6.39
CA VAL A 571 -20.26 9.79 6.06
C VAL A 571 -21.29 9.17 6.99
N LEU A 572 -22.33 8.57 6.41
CA LEU A 572 -23.31 7.73 7.08
C LEU A 572 -23.07 6.27 6.69
N ASN A 573 -22.85 5.42 7.69
CA ASN A 573 -22.78 3.97 7.53
C ASN A 573 -23.96 3.30 8.23
N ALA A 574 -24.55 2.31 7.56
CA ALA A 574 -25.57 1.45 8.11
C ALA A 574 -25.21 -0.02 7.84
N ALA A 575 -25.22 -0.83 8.88
CA ALA A 575 -24.97 -2.26 8.79
C ALA A 575 -26.12 -3.07 9.42
N TYR A 576 -26.67 -4.00 8.64
CA TYR A 576 -27.70 -4.93 9.10
C TYR A 576 -27.40 -6.34 8.59
N GLN A 577 -27.08 -7.25 9.52
CA GLN A 577 -26.71 -8.63 9.19
C GLN A 577 -25.60 -8.68 8.11
N TRP A 578 -25.95 -9.08 6.89
CA TRP A 578 -25.08 -9.22 5.72
C TRP A 578 -25.24 -8.08 4.71
N VAL A 579 -26.03 -7.04 5.04
CA VAL A 579 -26.23 -5.84 4.20
C VAL A 579 -25.51 -4.64 4.81
N ASN A 580 -24.79 -3.89 3.98
CA ASN A 580 -24.09 -2.68 4.38
C ASN A 580 -24.41 -1.56 3.37
N LEU A 581 -24.64 -0.36 3.89
CA LEU A 581 -24.85 0.87 3.10
C LEU A 581 -23.92 1.95 3.61
N MET A 582 -23.25 2.65 2.71
CA MET A 582 -22.48 3.86 2.98
C MET A 582 -22.96 4.98 2.07
N LEU A 583 -23.18 6.14 2.66
CA LEU A 583 -23.40 7.41 1.97
C LEU A 583 -22.28 8.36 2.38
N ASN A 584 -21.52 8.88 1.41
CA ASN A 584 -20.46 9.86 1.66
C ASN A 584 -20.74 11.12 0.84
N TYR A 585 -21.10 12.20 1.53
CA TYR A 585 -21.23 13.53 0.94
C TYR A 585 -19.94 14.31 1.20
N GLY A 586 -19.34 14.85 0.14
CA GLY A 586 -18.13 15.65 0.16
C GLY A 586 -18.31 17.00 -0.50
N ARG A 587 -17.83 18.07 0.14
CA ARG A 587 -17.60 19.36 -0.51
C ARG A 587 -16.11 19.53 -0.70
N VAL A 588 -15.66 19.62 -1.95
CA VAL A 588 -14.27 19.66 -2.37
C VAL A 588 -13.90 21.07 -2.81
N LYS A 589 -12.81 21.60 -2.27
CA LYS A 589 -12.26 22.92 -2.61
C LYS A 589 -10.84 22.75 -3.18
N ASN A 590 -10.50 23.59 -4.18
CA ASN A 590 -9.20 23.59 -4.85
C ASN A 590 -8.78 22.19 -5.33
N SER A 591 -9.68 21.42 -5.92
CA SER A 591 -9.36 20.06 -6.41
C SER A 591 -8.20 20.13 -7.41
N THR A 592 -7.18 19.30 -7.21
CA THR A 592 -6.08 19.16 -8.17
C THR A 592 -6.50 18.21 -9.29
N THR A 593 -6.32 18.65 -10.53
CA THR A 593 -6.63 17.90 -11.74
C THR A 593 -5.56 18.15 -12.80
N VAL A 594 -5.47 17.26 -13.80
CA VAL A 594 -4.60 17.48 -14.96
C VAL A 594 -5.34 18.26 -16.01
N SER A 595 -4.69 19.27 -16.59
CA SER A 595 -5.20 20.04 -17.71
C SER A 595 -4.20 20.05 -18.86
N THR A 596 -4.69 20.11 -20.06
CA THR A 596 -3.91 20.41 -21.25
C THR A 596 -4.26 21.84 -21.67
N GLU A 597 -3.26 22.70 -21.79
CA GLU A 597 -3.41 24.12 -22.09
C GLU A 597 -2.39 24.57 -23.14
N PRO A 598 -2.54 25.74 -23.79
CA PRO A 598 -1.51 26.31 -24.64
C PRO A 598 -0.22 26.46 -23.87
N PHE A 599 0.93 26.17 -24.51
CA PHE A 599 2.24 26.33 -23.84
C PHE A 599 2.56 27.81 -23.63
N PRO A 600 2.70 28.30 -22.40
CA PRO A 600 2.98 29.70 -22.11
C PRO A 600 4.31 30.15 -22.73
N GLY A 601 4.28 31.21 -23.54
CA GLY A 601 5.47 31.78 -24.18
C GLY A 601 5.96 31.02 -25.44
N SER A 602 5.21 30.02 -25.93
CA SER A 602 5.43 29.45 -27.26
C SER A 602 4.92 30.39 -28.35
N GLU A 603 5.71 30.64 -29.40
CA GLU A 603 5.28 31.34 -30.59
C GLU A 603 4.34 30.47 -31.46
N ASP A 604 4.47 29.16 -31.34
CA ASP A 604 3.62 28.18 -32.03
C ASP A 604 2.37 27.87 -31.17
N PRO A 605 1.16 28.30 -31.59
CA PRO A 605 -0.07 28.08 -30.84
C PRO A 605 -0.51 26.62 -30.79
N LEU A 606 0.04 25.74 -31.62
CA LEU A 606 -0.23 24.30 -31.61
C LEU A 606 0.40 23.61 -30.41
N VAL A 607 1.45 24.19 -29.82
CA VAL A 607 2.17 23.58 -28.69
C VAL A 607 1.32 23.58 -27.42
N SER A 608 1.22 22.42 -26.82
CA SER A 608 0.42 22.13 -25.62
C SER A 608 1.30 21.84 -24.42
N LEU A 609 0.87 22.34 -23.25
CA LEU A 609 1.45 22.00 -21.96
C LEU A 609 0.44 21.18 -21.14
N VAL A 610 0.83 19.96 -20.79
CA VAL A 610 0.07 19.11 -19.86
C VAL A 610 0.63 19.32 -18.46
N ARG A 611 -0.19 19.80 -17.54
CA ARG A 611 0.24 20.03 -16.15
C ARG A 611 -0.91 19.89 -15.14
N PRO A 612 -0.59 19.64 -13.85
CA PRO A 612 -1.59 19.68 -12.80
C PRO A 612 -2.00 21.15 -12.52
N ILE A 613 -3.30 21.38 -12.33
CA ILE A 613 -3.89 22.66 -11.95
C ILE A 613 -4.91 22.47 -10.83
N ASN A 614 -5.24 23.54 -10.12
CA ASN A 614 -6.39 23.50 -9.23
C ASN A 614 -7.67 23.83 -9.99
N SER A 615 -8.81 23.19 -9.63
CA SER A 615 -10.12 23.51 -10.18
C SER A 615 -10.48 24.97 -9.90
N ALA A 616 -11.13 25.62 -10.87
CA ALA A 616 -11.57 27.03 -10.73
C ALA A 616 -12.69 27.18 -9.68
N GLU A 617 -13.56 26.17 -9.54
CA GLU A 617 -14.70 26.20 -8.64
C GLU A 617 -14.70 25.01 -7.66
N ASP A 618 -15.29 25.24 -6.48
CA ASP A 618 -15.62 24.19 -5.52
C ASP A 618 -16.77 23.34 -6.07
N TYR A 619 -16.77 22.04 -5.78
CA TYR A 619 -17.85 21.16 -6.17
C TYR A 619 -18.30 20.23 -5.05
N ASN A 620 -19.50 19.65 -5.21
CA ASN A 620 -20.04 18.66 -4.31
C ASN A 620 -19.99 17.28 -4.96
N GLN A 621 -19.79 16.26 -4.12
CA GLN A 621 -19.78 14.88 -4.54
C GLN A 621 -20.57 14.02 -3.55
N LEU A 622 -21.45 13.15 -4.06
CA LEU A 622 -22.15 12.14 -3.27
C LEU A 622 -21.76 10.76 -3.79
N ASN A 623 -21.15 9.96 -2.92
CA ASN A 623 -20.82 8.57 -3.20
C ASN A 623 -21.75 7.66 -2.40
N ILE A 624 -22.35 6.68 -3.08
CA ILE A 624 -23.22 5.67 -2.47
C ILE A 624 -22.56 4.31 -2.71
N ASN A 625 -22.36 3.55 -1.65
CA ASN A 625 -21.92 2.16 -1.73
C ASN A 625 -22.89 1.27 -0.96
N ALA A 626 -23.43 0.25 -1.62
CA ALA A 626 -24.25 -0.78 -1.01
C ALA A 626 -23.65 -2.15 -1.30
N SER A 627 -23.57 -3.03 -0.29
CA SER A 627 -23.06 -4.37 -0.46
C SER A 627 -23.87 -5.40 0.30
N MET A 628 -24.00 -6.60 -0.27
CA MET A 628 -24.73 -7.75 0.28
C MET A 628 -23.88 -9.00 0.19
N ARG A 629 -23.92 -9.85 1.24
CA ARG A 629 -23.11 -11.07 1.35
C ARG A 629 -23.88 -12.22 1.95
N PRO A 630 -24.89 -12.76 1.27
CA PRO A 630 -25.57 -13.96 1.71
C PRO A 630 -24.65 -15.19 1.58
N VAL A 631 -25.02 -16.27 2.24
CA VAL A 631 -24.37 -17.60 2.09
C VAL A 631 -25.40 -18.62 1.71
N PHE A 632 -25.16 -19.36 0.63
CA PHE A 632 -26.04 -20.41 0.11
C PHE A 632 -25.25 -21.73 0.02
N GLY A 633 -25.11 -22.45 1.14
CA GLY A 633 -24.34 -23.68 1.21
C GLY A 633 -22.87 -23.47 0.84
N CYS A 634 -22.40 -24.07 -0.25
CA CYS A 634 -21.04 -23.91 -0.76
C CYS A 634 -20.83 -22.62 -1.59
N TRP A 635 -21.90 -21.91 -1.95
CA TRP A 635 -21.84 -20.69 -2.74
C TRP A 635 -21.95 -19.45 -1.86
N HIS A 636 -20.96 -18.57 -1.96
CA HIS A 636 -20.81 -17.38 -1.14
C HIS A 636 -20.65 -16.13 -2.02
N PRO A 637 -21.76 -15.58 -2.54
CA PRO A 637 -21.70 -14.39 -3.38
C PRO A 637 -21.46 -13.11 -2.55
N THR A 638 -20.78 -12.14 -3.16
CA THR A 638 -20.70 -10.75 -2.71
C THR A 638 -21.20 -9.88 -3.83
N TRP A 639 -22.27 -9.13 -3.60
CA TRP A 639 -22.80 -8.14 -4.53
C TRP A 639 -22.52 -6.75 -4.00
N SER A 640 -21.95 -5.88 -4.83
CA SER A 640 -21.70 -4.48 -4.46
C SER A 640 -22.11 -3.55 -5.57
N VAL A 641 -22.70 -2.43 -5.17
CA VAL A 641 -23.09 -1.32 -6.05
C VAL A 641 -22.37 -0.08 -5.55
N PHE A 642 -21.64 0.59 -6.42
CA PHE A 642 -21.03 1.88 -6.14
C PHE A 642 -21.48 2.89 -7.18
N THR A 643 -21.83 4.09 -6.74
CA THR A 643 -22.22 5.18 -7.66
C THR A 643 -21.72 6.52 -7.15
N VAL A 644 -21.31 7.36 -8.10
CA VAL A 644 -20.80 8.71 -7.86
C VAL A 644 -21.73 9.71 -8.55
N PHE A 645 -22.17 10.71 -7.80
CA PHE A 645 -22.83 11.90 -8.30
C PHE A 645 -21.94 13.11 -7.99
N GLN A 646 -21.76 13.98 -8.95
CA GLN A 646 -20.98 15.21 -8.79
C GLN A 646 -21.57 16.35 -9.58
N ASN A 647 -21.06 17.58 -9.37
CA ASN A 647 -21.37 18.76 -10.18
C ASN A 647 -20.09 19.54 -10.50
N TYR A 648 -19.09 18.83 -11.04
CA TYR A 648 -17.80 19.42 -11.40
C TYR A 648 -17.94 20.31 -12.63
N LYS A 649 -17.34 21.51 -12.59
CA LYS A 649 -17.33 22.44 -13.73
C LYS A 649 -15.92 22.58 -14.29
N THR A 650 -15.83 22.56 -15.61
CA THR A 650 -14.58 22.68 -16.36
C THR A 650 -14.83 23.44 -17.67
N PRO A 651 -13.86 24.18 -18.20
CA PRO A 651 -13.99 24.72 -19.56
C PRO A 651 -14.03 23.59 -20.58
N SER A 652 -14.70 23.82 -21.70
CA SER A 652 -14.67 22.99 -22.90
C SER A 652 -13.79 23.65 -23.97
N ILE A 653 -13.51 22.95 -25.06
CA ILE A 653 -12.67 23.42 -26.17
C ILE A 653 -13.16 24.72 -26.82
N ASP A 654 -14.45 24.99 -26.79
CA ASP A 654 -15.08 26.23 -27.29
C ASP A 654 -15.08 27.38 -26.27
N GLY A 655 -14.45 27.19 -25.09
CA GLY A 655 -14.42 28.15 -24.01
C GLY A 655 -15.69 28.21 -23.15
N SER A 656 -16.73 27.46 -23.48
CA SER A 656 -17.94 27.35 -22.64
C SER A 656 -17.64 26.54 -21.36
N ILE A 657 -18.47 26.75 -20.33
CA ILE A 657 -18.35 25.97 -19.08
C ILE A 657 -19.24 24.74 -19.18
N LEU A 658 -18.58 23.57 -19.18
CA LEU A 658 -19.23 22.27 -19.15
C LEU A 658 -19.43 21.83 -17.69
N THR A 659 -20.63 21.34 -17.34
CA THR A 659 -20.90 20.72 -16.06
C THR A 659 -20.87 19.20 -16.21
N LEU A 660 -19.94 18.55 -15.51
CA LEU A 660 -19.78 17.11 -15.47
C LEU A 660 -20.61 16.56 -14.31
N ASN A 661 -21.76 16.00 -14.61
CA ASN A 661 -22.76 15.53 -13.63
C ASN A 661 -23.47 14.22 -14.02
N HIS A 662 -22.97 13.51 -15.04
CA HIS A 662 -23.50 12.18 -15.37
C HIS A 662 -23.06 11.18 -14.32
N PRO A 663 -23.98 10.47 -13.64
CA PRO A 663 -23.64 9.50 -12.61
C PRO A 663 -22.75 8.39 -13.16
N LEU A 664 -21.71 8.04 -12.40
CA LEU A 664 -20.91 6.85 -12.65
C LEU A 664 -21.41 5.71 -11.77
N LEU A 665 -21.75 4.56 -12.37
CA LEU A 665 -22.26 3.37 -11.69
C LEU A 665 -21.31 2.20 -11.91
N GLN A 666 -20.96 1.52 -10.84
CA GLN A 666 -20.15 0.31 -10.84
C GLN A 666 -20.89 -0.81 -10.12
N LEU A 667 -21.04 -1.95 -10.78
CA LEU A 667 -21.63 -3.18 -10.23
C LEU A 667 -20.55 -4.24 -10.13
N MET A 668 -20.37 -4.78 -8.93
CA MET A 668 -19.38 -5.84 -8.67
C MET A 668 -20.09 -7.07 -8.13
N TRP A 669 -19.76 -8.22 -8.70
CA TRP A 669 -20.28 -9.50 -8.29
C TRP A 669 -19.16 -10.53 -8.19
N ASN A 670 -18.79 -10.88 -6.96
CA ASN A 670 -17.82 -11.90 -6.65
C ASN A 670 -18.53 -13.16 -6.16
N ASN A 671 -18.18 -14.31 -6.70
CA ASN A 671 -18.71 -15.61 -6.32
C ASN A 671 -17.58 -16.51 -5.84
N ASP A 672 -17.66 -16.95 -4.58
CA ASP A 672 -16.79 -17.95 -4.03
C ASP A 672 -17.55 -19.26 -3.86
N ILE A 673 -17.01 -20.34 -4.42
CA ILE A 673 -17.57 -21.67 -4.32
C ILE A 673 -16.54 -22.54 -3.61
N VAL A 674 -16.88 -23.00 -2.40
CA VAL A 674 -16.04 -23.90 -1.61
C VAL A 674 -16.44 -25.34 -1.91
N LEU A 675 -15.55 -26.09 -2.54
CA LEU A 675 -15.75 -27.48 -2.92
C LEU A 675 -15.11 -28.42 -1.89
N PRO A 676 -15.46 -29.70 -1.87
CA PRO A 676 -14.79 -30.72 -1.08
C PRO A 676 -13.30 -30.82 -1.38
N CYS A 677 -12.51 -31.39 -0.46
CA CYS A 677 -11.07 -31.60 -0.61
C CYS A 677 -10.29 -30.31 -0.82
N ASP A 678 -10.67 -29.21 -0.13
CA ASP A 678 -9.98 -27.91 -0.14
C ASP A 678 -9.83 -27.23 -1.50
N TRP A 679 -10.67 -27.61 -2.48
CA TRP A 679 -10.78 -26.88 -3.74
C TRP A 679 -11.68 -25.67 -3.60
N ARG A 680 -11.31 -24.57 -4.26
CA ARG A 680 -12.09 -23.33 -4.30
C ARG A 680 -12.12 -22.78 -5.71
N LEU A 681 -13.30 -22.34 -6.12
CA LEU A 681 -13.51 -21.61 -7.36
C LEU A 681 -13.89 -20.17 -7.03
N ASN A 682 -13.31 -19.22 -7.72
CA ASN A 682 -13.67 -17.81 -7.65
C ASN A 682 -14.07 -17.32 -9.04
N LEU A 683 -15.25 -16.72 -9.13
CA LEU A 683 -15.71 -16.03 -10.34
C LEU A 683 -16.02 -14.58 -9.98
N SER A 684 -15.26 -13.64 -10.51
CA SER A 684 -15.45 -12.20 -10.34
C SER A 684 -16.00 -11.56 -11.61
N MET A 685 -17.01 -10.71 -11.46
CA MET A 685 -17.60 -9.92 -12.54
C MET A 685 -17.73 -8.47 -12.08
N GLU A 686 -17.38 -7.55 -12.96
CA GLU A 686 -17.50 -6.12 -12.74
C GLU A 686 -18.04 -5.46 -14.00
N TRP A 687 -19.03 -4.59 -13.81
CA TRP A 687 -19.54 -3.75 -14.87
C TRP A 687 -19.49 -2.28 -14.42
N GLU A 688 -18.98 -1.42 -15.27
CA GLU A 688 -18.89 0.02 -15.05
C GLU A 688 -19.62 0.76 -16.18
N SER A 689 -20.47 1.71 -15.82
CA SER A 689 -21.19 2.55 -16.78
C SER A 689 -20.27 3.60 -17.39
N LYS A 690 -20.79 4.30 -18.39
CA LYS A 690 -20.31 5.65 -18.72
C LYS A 690 -20.69 6.58 -17.57
N GLY A 691 -19.91 7.65 -17.36
CA GLY A 691 -20.18 8.62 -16.29
C GLY A 691 -19.02 9.57 -16.06
N ASP A 692 -19.23 10.55 -15.20
CA ASP A 692 -18.29 11.63 -14.94
C ASP A 692 -17.60 11.43 -13.58
N PHE A 693 -16.30 11.70 -13.55
CA PHE A 693 -15.50 11.69 -12.33
C PHE A 693 -14.43 12.78 -12.38
N ASN A 694 -14.45 13.75 -11.45
CA ASN A 694 -13.65 14.97 -11.51
C ASN A 694 -13.81 15.66 -12.88
N ASN A 695 -12.71 16.02 -13.57
CA ASN A 695 -12.71 16.65 -14.89
C ASN A 695 -12.69 15.66 -16.07
N PHE A 696 -12.96 14.39 -15.84
CA PHE A 696 -13.00 13.41 -16.94
C PHE A 696 -14.33 12.66 -17.00
N ARG A 697 -14.63 12.15 -18.18
CA ARG A 697 -15.77 11.29 -18.48
C ARG A 697 -15.27 9.91 -18.93
N ILE A 698 -15.76 8.86 -18.28
CA ILE A 698 -15.67 7.52 -18.81
C ILE A 698 -16.67 7.42 -19.95
N SER A 699 -16.17 7.39 -21.20
CA SER A 699 -16.99 7.45 -22.42
C SER A 699 -17.41 6.08 -22.94
N ARG A 700 -16.85 4.99 -22.37
CA ARG A 700 -17.16 3.61 -22.72
C ARG A 700 -17.45 2.79 -21.48
N SER A 701 -18.62 2.11 -21.43
CA SER A 701 -18.88 1.10 -20.40
C SER A 701 -17.93 -0.09 -20.57
N ARG A 702 -17.49 -0.65 -19.45
CA ARG A 702 -16.60 -1.81 -19.43
C ARG A 702 -17.23 -2.98 -18.68
N PHE A 703 -16.88 -4.19 -19.10
CA PHE A 703 -17.25 -5.42 -18.41
C PHE A 703 -15.98 -6.24 -18.21
N TYR A 704 -15.77 -6.68 -16.99
CA TYR A 704 -14.61 -7.45 -16.59
C TYR A 704 -15.07 -8.78 -15.98
N THR A 705 -14.40 -9.89 -16.31
CA THR A 705 -14.66 -11.21 -15.74
C THR A 705 -13.34 -11.89 -15.41
N GLY A 706 -13.22 -12.37 -14.17
CA GLY A 706 -12.07 -13.15 -13.70
C GLY A 706 -12.51 -14.52 -13.20
N LEU A 707 -11.65 -15.53 -13.42
CA LEU A 707 -11.81 -16.89 -12.91
C LEU A 707 -10.56 -17.30 -12.14
N GLY A 708 -10.76 -17.91 -10.96
CA GLY A 708 -9.68 -18.47 -10.14
C GLY A 708 -10.00 -19.88 -9.67
N VAL A 709 -8.98 -20.72 -9.58
CA VAL A 709 -9.04 -22.06 -9.00
C VAL A 709 -7.89 -22.19 -8.01
N GLN A 710 -8.22 -22.51 -6.76
CA GLN A 710 -7.24 -22.67 -5.69
C GLN A 710 -7.36 -24.05 -5.06
N HIS A 711 -6.19 -24.61 -4.66
CA HIS A 711 -6.10 -25.84 -3.92
C HIS A 711 -5.00 -25.76 -2.87
N ASP A 712 -5.27 -26.24 -1.66
CA ASP A 712 -4.32 -26.32 -0.56
C ASP A 712 -3.83 -27.77 -0.43
N VAL A 713 -2.49 -27.96 -0.49
CA VAL A 713 -1.79 -29.23 -0.38
C VAL A 713 -1.11 -29.30 0.98
N ASP A 714 -1.44 -30.27 1.78
CA ASP A 714 -0.74 -30.56 3.03
C ASP A 714 0.57 -31.33 2.72
N LEU A 715 1.71 -30.70 3.01
CA LEU A 715 3.05 -31.27 2.86
C LEU A 715 3.52 -31.99 4.15
N ARG A 716 2.61 -32.27 5.09
CA ARG A 716 2.90 -32.89 6.39
C ARG A 716 3.94 -32.08 7.17
N ARG A 717 5.14 -32.68 7.44
CA ARG A 717 6.23 -32.06 8.18
C ARG A 717 6.82 -30.80 7.52
N MET A 718 6.64 -30.64 6.20
CA MET A 718 7.12 -29.48 5.45
C MET A 718 6.10 -28.34 5.42
N GLY A 719 4.99 -28.44 6.18
CA GLY A 719 3.97 -27.42 6.23
C GLY A 719 2.92 -27.54 5.12
N SER A 720 2.46 -26.43 4.54
CA SER A 720 1.43 -26.43 3.52
C SER A 720 1.84 -25.65 2.27
N LEU A 721 1.39 -26.11 1.10
CA LEU A 721 1.54 -25.43 -0.18
C LEU A 721 0.17 -25.07 -0.73
N THR A 722 -0.07 -23.80 -0.98
CA THR A 722 -1.25 -23.34 -1.72
C THR A 722 -0.86 -23.08 -3.17
N VAL A 723 -1.65 -23.65 -4.09
CA VAL A 723 -1.57 -23.41 -5.53
C VAL A 723 -2.82 -22.64 -5.95
N ASP A 724 -2.68 -21.49 -6.58
CA ASP A 724 -3.79 -20.64 -7.01
C ASP A 724 -3.55 -20.19 -8.47
N LEU A 725 -4.42 -20.64 -9.36
CA LEU A 725 -4.40 -20.34 -10.79
C LEU A 725 -5.54 -19.37 -11.09
N ARG A 726 -5.25 -18.28 -11.81
CA ARG A 726 -6.23 -17.27 -12.18
C ARG A 726 -6.11 -16.84 -13.63
N CYS A 727 -7.26 -16.51 -14.19
CA CYS A 727 -7.36 -15.80 -15.45
C CYS A 727 -8.18 -14.54 -15.24
N TYR A 728 -7.60 -13.40 -15.53
CA TYR A 728 -8.23 -12.09 -15.40
C TYR A 728 -8.64 -11.58 -16.79
N ASP A 729 -9.80 -10.92 -16.85
CA ASP A 729 -10.43 -10.42 -18.06
C ASP A 729 -10.51 -11.51 -19.16
N ILE A 730 -11.16 -12.63 -18.82
CA ILE A 730 -11.24 -13.84 -19.66
C ILE A 730 -11.68 -13.50 -21.08
N PHE A 731 -12.65 -12.59 -21.22
CA PHE A 731 -13.24 -12.20 -22.50
C PHE A 731 -12.52 -11.03 -23.19
N ASN A 732 -11.50 -10.43 -22.54
CA ASN A 732 -10.77 -9.27 -23.05
C ASN A 732 -11.70 -8.07 -23.36
N THR A 733 -12.63 -7.78 -22.46
CA THR A 733 -13.72 -6.80 -22.62
C THR A 733 -13.58 -5.54 -21.77
N ALA A 734 -12.67 -5.54 -20.79
CA ALA A 734 -12.52 -4.43 -19.85
C ALA A 734 -11.76 -3.22 -20.47
N LYS A 735 -12.06 -2.84 -21.71
CA LYS A 735 -11.45 -1.70 -22.40
C LYS A 735 -11.85 -0.39 -21.74
N VAL A 736 -10.87 0.46 -21.46
CA VAL A 736 -11.08 1.79 -20.86
C VAL A 736 -10.98 2.85 -21.93
N GLN A 737 -11.94 3.77 -21.94
CA GLN A 737 -11.89 4.99 -22.75
C GLN A 737 -12.39 6.13 -21.87
N ALA A 738 -11.59 7.18 -21.74
CA ALA A 738 -11.91 8.35 -20.94
C ALA A 738 -11.49 9.63 -21.68
N THR A 739 -12.27 10.69 -21.51
CA THR A 739 -11.97 12.03 -22.01
C THR A 739 -11.72 12.96 -20.83
N ILE A 740 -10.56 13.61 -20.80
CA ILE A 740 -10.21 14.69 -19.88
C ILE A 740 -10.64 15.99 -20.56
N PHE A 741 -11.50 16.74 -19.87
CA PHE A 741 -12.02 18.02 -20.39
C PHE A 741 -11.16 19.20 -19.95
N GLY A 742 -11.07 20.19 -20.83
CA GLY A 742 -10.33 21.44 -20.67
C GLY A 742 -10.40 22.25 -21.95
N LEU A 743 -9.67 23.35 -22.03
CA LEU A 743 -9.49 24.12 -23.28
C LEU A 743 -8.89 23.27 -24.41
N ARG A 744 -8.23 22.17 -24.05
CA ARG A 744 -7.79 21.12 -24.94
C ARG A 744 -8.25 19.78 -24.36
N GLU A 745 -9.07 19.06 -25.12
CA GLU A 745 -9.65 17.80 -24.67
C GLU A 745 -8.78 16.61 -25.08
N LEU A 746 -8.44 15.75 -24.12
CA LEU A 746 -7.66 14.56 -24.33
C LEU A 746 -8.51 13.31 -24.11
N THR A 747 -8.81 12.58 -25.18
CA THR A 747 -9.43 11.25 -25.09
C THR A 747 -8.35 10.19 -25.15
N THR A 748 -8.32 9.34 -24.13
CA THR A 748 -7.40 8.19 -24.03
C THR A 748 -8.18 6.89 -24.14
N ALA A 749 -7.70 5.96 -24.96
CA ALA A 749 -8.26 4.62 -25.09
C ALA A 749 -7.19 3.56 -24.86
N ASN A 750 -7.38 2.73 -23.84
CA ASN A 750 -6.50 1.64 -23.47
C ASN A 750 -7.15 0.30 -23.79
N PRO A 751 -6.50 -0.59 -24.60
CA PRO A 751 -6.97 -1.95 -24.75
C PRO A 751 -6.77 -2.70 -23.44
N THR A 752 -7.68 -3.62 -23.14
CA THR A 752 -7.50 -4.55 -22.02
C THR A 752 -6.65 -5.73 -22.42
N ARG A 753 -6.19 -6.47 -21.43
CA ARG A 753 -5.32 -7.60 -21.67
C ARG A 753 -5.68 -8.73 -20.72
N ARG A 754 -6.04 -9.86 -21.31
CA ARG A 754 -6.19 -11.10 -20.57
C ARG A 754 -4.87 -11.40 -19.84
N THR A 755 -4.96 -11.68 -18.55
CA THR A 755 -3.80 -11.98 -17.71
C THR A 755 -3.96 -13.36 -17.10
N PHE A 756 -2.96 -14.22 -17.27
CA PHE A 756 -2.88 -15.49 -16.56
C PHE A 756 -1.93 -15.35 -15.38
N ALA A 757 -2.31 -15.90 -14.24
CA ALA A 757 -1.54 -15.81 -13.01
C ALA A 757 -1.43 -17.17 -12.33
N LEU A 758 -0.24 -17.46 -11.82
CA LEU A 758 0.04 -18.56 -10.91
C LEU A 758 0.60 -17.98 -9.62
N TYR A 759 -0.03 -18.30 -8.49
CA TYR A 759 0.47 -18.01 -7.16
C TYR A 759 0.79 -19.30 -6.45
N LEU A 760 2.00 -19.41 -5.91
CA LEU A 760 2.45 -20.50 -5.05
C LEU A 760 2.80 -19.91 -3.69
N THR A 761 2.24 -20.46 -2.63
CA THR A 761 2.55 -20.04 -1.27
C THR A 761 2.92 -21.27 -0.43
N TRP A 762 4.19 -21.34 -0.05
CA TRP A 762 4.67 -22.37 0.86
C TRP A 762 4.80 -21.79 2.27
N LYS A 763 4.23 -22.48 3.26
CA LYS A 763 4.25 -22.08 4.66
C LYS A 763 4.80 -23.19 5.53
N PHE A 764 5.73 -22.82 6.40
CA PHE A 764 6.21 -23.69 7.46
C PHE A 764 6.12 -22.94 8.79
N ASN A 765 5.39 -23.50 9.77
CA ASN A 765 5.20 -22.89 11.10
C ASN A 765 4.81 -21.40 11.05
N ALA A 766 4.04 -20.98 10.06
CA ALA A 766 3.83 -19.57 9.75
C ALA A 766 3.41 -18.76 10.98
N ALA A 767 4.30 -17.88 11.43
CA ALA A 767 4.10 -16.96 12.53
C ALA A 767 3.99 -15.53 12.01
N THR A 768 3.20 -14.71 12.70
CA THR A 768 3.08 -13.27 12.37
C THR A 768 4.03 -12.44 13.24
N SER A 769 4.68 -11.44 12.64
CA SER A 769 5.56 -10.53 13.38
C SER A 769 4.82 -9.82 14.52
N LYS A 770 5.49 -9.66 15.66
CA LYS A 770 5.00 -8.89 16.82
C LYS A 770 5.33 -7.39 16.75
N TYR A 771 5.88 -6.92 15.65
CA TYR A 771 6.24 -5.51 15.48
C TYR A 771 5.01 -4.60 15.63
N ARG A 772 5.14 -3.49 16.42
CA ARG A 772 4.02 -2.60 16.81
C ARG A 772 4.20 -1.13 16.42
N GLY A 773 5.21 -0.78 15.63
CA GLY A 773 5.42 0.60 15.21
C GLY A 773 4.22 1.15 14.43
N THR A 774 3.65 2.28 14.86
CA THR A 774 2.50 2.93 14.20
C THR A 774 2.93 3.91 13.11
N GLY A 775 4.23 4.25 13.07
CA GLY A 775 4.85 5.14 12.08
C GLY A 775 4.58 6.63 12.33
N ALA A 776 5.46 7.46 11.83
CA ALA A 776 5.38 8.91 11.81
C ALA A 776 5.45 9.45 10.37
N GLY A 777 4.97 10.69 10.15
CA GLY A 777 5.10 11.40 8.88
C GLY A 777 4.31 10.79 7.73
N ALA A 778 3.19 10.14 8.01
CA ALA A 778 2.36 9.46 7.02
C ALA A 778 1.96 10.36 5.85
N GLY A 779 1.54 11.60 6.16
CA GLY A 779 1.07 12.55 5.18
C GLY A 779 2.16 13.02 4.21
N GLN A 780 3.39 13.22 4.69
CA GLN A 780 4.51 13.64 3.87
C GLN A 780 5.10 12.48 3.07
N LYS A 781 5.24 11.29 3.70
CA LYS A 781 5.71 10.07 2.99
C LYS A 781 4.82 9.69 1.80
N ALA A 782 3.53 9.92 1.88
CA ALA A 782 2.59 9.65 0.78
C ALA A 782 2.76 10.60 -0.43
N ARG A 783 3.54 11.68 -0.29
CA ARG A 783 3.80 12.69 -1.35
C ARG A 783 5.14 12.45 -2.07
N MET A 784 6.00 11.56 -1.54
CA MET A 784 7.29 11.16 -2.11
C MET A 784 7.11 10.05 -3.11
#